data_f6bc2c55aad86d7e26bf135e9cf6f24f
#
_entry.id   f6bc2c55aad86d7e26bf135e9cf6f24f
#
_cell.length_a   1.000
_cell.length_b   1.000
_cell.length_c   1.000
_cell.angle_alpha   90.00
_cell.angle_beta   90.00
_cell.angle_gamma   90.00
#
_symmetry.space_group_name_H-M   'P 1'
#
loop_
_entity.id
_entity.type
_entity.pdbx_description
1 polymer ?
#
loop_
_entity_poly.entity_id
_entity_poly.type
_entity_poly.pdbx_seq_one_letter_code
_entity_poly.pdbx_strand_id
1 'polypeptide(L)'
;MTTMPAQRANGAPTFKALLLAASALLPGAGWAGHALAADAPAAALAPDNADAAAVDALVVTARYRSEDVQTVPIPITALGGQQLEALGGTFNLKQLMQQLPSLNIQGFSGRNQTTTIRGIGTNAGGTNDGLEQGVGLYIDGVYRPRTGTAITDLVDVESIQLLRGPQGTLFGKNTVAGAIDIRTREPSFTPEWRGEVSVGNYKYLRAYGSYSGPITDNLAIRFSYLRNEREGLYYNTVYKKRWDNLDNNAYRLDLLYKPTDDFKLRVTADYSIQKGNMGFNVVTAVLPTTKANGSVVRGFYEKAASVGYTPLAIDPFARKIDLDNSQFDRMPSWGVQSRADWQVGGFTLSSISAYRDWRWIPNYDGDQIGANVSTQGIVDTVQTQFSQELRLVSPDERRLQYTAGLYYFWQEADDWTTSAYGRDAAKWLLGATYPDAVLNGLASVAHVVPATHSYAAYGQATWNLRPDLRLTAGLRYTYEEKTGLYDAKVGGSAVAIADLPTAWQALAITARATYAPVSRYEADWNGDNVSGLLSASYDLSDDAHAYASYSRGYKSAGINLVRQTTGVDIFVAPEKVDDYELGVKTRLLDRRLELNANLFWTTDENYQANYVNTTVSPAVTYIANTGTLRSRGVELDARAAPFSGLTATLSASYNEARYQSYKNASAQYLTSYQGVKDLSGAEASGAPRWTVAATLRYAKPITLAGGDGGEAYIGGDYSHRSHFFAAVNDDIFSLVPGYQVFGLNGGVRSDKGWDVSIWARNLFDEEYFNTLSVNATYGIVQGTLGEPRTFGATLRIKR
;
A
#
# COMPACT_ATOMS: atom_id res chain seq x y z
N MET A 1 24.07 -21.55 22.52
CA MET A 1 25.02 -20.66 21.85
C MET A 1 25.52 -21.42 20.63
N THR A 2 24.83 -21.29 19.53
CA THR A 2 25.25 -21.87 18.23
C THR A 2 25.34 -20.69 17.27
N THR A 3 26.52 -20.46 16.78
CA THR A 3 26.92 -19.38 15.90
C THR A 3 26.09 -19.40 14.62
N MET A 4 25.39 -18.30 14.35
CA MET A 4 24.87 -18.00 13.00
C MET A 4 26.02 -18.08 11.98
N PRO A 5 25.79 -18.59 10.77
CA PRO A 5 26.80 -18.50 9.72
C PRO A 5 27.09 -17.02 9.48
N ALA A 6 28.37 -16.71 9.40
CA ALA A 6 28.87 -15.38 9.15
C ALA A 6 28.19 -14.77 7.93
N GLN A 7 27.60 -13.59 8.11
CA GLN A 7 27.18 -12.72 7.02
C GLN A 7 28.34 -12.58 6.04
N ARG A 8 28.21 -13.18 4.86
CA ARG A 8 29.03 -12.76 3.74
C ARG A 8 28.65 -11.32 3.45
N ALA A 9 29.58 -10.42 3.64
CA ALA A 9 29.51 -9.08 3.11
C ALA A 9 29.46 -9.21 1.59
N ASN A 10 28.26 -9.25 1.03
CA ASN A 10 28.07 -9.01 -0.40
C ASN A 10 28.49 -7.57 -0.63
N GLY A 11 29.56 -7.39 -1.40
CA GLY A 11 30.16 -6.11 -1.68
C GLY A 11 29.10 -5.16 -2.19
N ALA A 12 28.83 -4.12 -1.41
CA ALA A 12 28.12 -2.97 -1.90
C ALA A 12 28.83 -2.50 -3.19
N PRO A 13 28.12 -2.26 -4.28
CA PRO A 13 28.73 -1.66 -5.45
C PRO A 13 29.41 -0.38 -4.99
N THR A 14 30.72 -0.32 -5.19
CA THR A 14 31.54 0.80 -4.77
C THR A 14 30.98 2.08 -5.36
N PHE A 15 30.98 3.16 -4.59
CA PHE A 15 30.54 4.52 -4.92
C PHE A 15 31.02 5.06 -6.30
N LYS A 16 31.96 4.37 -6.96
CA LYS A 16 32.43 4.66 -8.31
C LYS A 16 31.43 4.29 -9.43
N ALA A 17 30.50 3.36 -9.21
CA ALA A 17 29.48 3.01 -10.21
C ALA A 17 28.34 4.03 -10.27
N LEU A 18 28.08 4.76 -9.19
CA LEU A 18 27.05 5.81 -9.15
C LEU A 18 27.44 7.09 -9.91
N LEU A 19 28.74 7.37 -10.06
CA LEU A 19 29.24 8.54 -10.81
C LEU A 19 29.25 8.31 -12.32
N LEU A 20 29.25 7.09 -12.82
CA LEU A 20 29.27 6.77 -14.25
C LEU A 20 27.88 6.86 -14.93
N ALA A 21 26.80 6.77 -14.20
CA ALA A 21 25.45 6.95 -14.75
C ALA A 21 25.08 8.44 -14.97
N ALA A 22 25.76 9.34 -14.28
CA ALA A 22 25.53 10.79 -14.44
C ALA A 22 26.38 11.44 -15.54
N SER A 23 27.41 10.75 -16.07
CA SER A 23 28.39 11.31 -17.02
C SER A 23 28.09 11.02 -18.50
N ALA A 24 27.03 10.29 -18.83
CA ALA A 24 26.77 9.86 -20.21
C ALA A 24 25.91 10.83 -21.06
N LEU A 25 25.52 12.00 -20.56
CA LEU A 25 24.70 12.98 -21.28
C LEU A 25 25.22 14.42 -21.15
N LEU A 26 26.44 14.67 -21.60
CA LEU A 26 26.88 16.04 -21.91
C LEU A 26 27.31 16.12 -23.39
N PRO A 27 26.47 16.65 -24.29
CA PRO A 27 26.97 17.16 -25.56
C PRO A 27 27.57 18.55 -25.33
N GLY A 28 28.79 18.75 -25.79
CA GLY A 28 29.44 20.07 -25.79
C GLY A 28 28.62 21.09 -26.57
N ALA A 29 28.24 22.19 -25.95
CA ALA A 29 27.60 23.33 -26.57
C ALA A 29 28.57 24.48 -26.68
N GLY A 30 28.83 24.89 -27.93
CA GLY A 30 29.51 26.11 -28.26
C GLY A 30 28.66 27.36 -27.99
N TRP A 31 29.32 28.43 -27.64
CA TRP A 31 28.77 29.76 -27.33
C TRP A 31 28.15 30.44 -28.55
N ALA A 32 26.96 31.02 -28.39
CA ALA A 32 26.52 32.21 -29.12
C ALA A 32 25.32 32.90 -28.44
N GLY A 33 25.52 34.17 -28.08
CA GLY A 33 24.65 35.31 -28.39
C GLY A 33 23.38 35.57 -27.56
N HIS A 34 23.45 36.67 -26.82
CA HIS A 34 22.38 37.35 -26.09
C HIS A 34 21.11 37.64 -26.89
N ALA A 35 19.94 37.41 -26.26
CA ALA A 35 18.75 38.24 -26.46
C ALA A 35 17.94 38.32 -25.16
N LEU A 36 17.68 39.55 -24.74
CA LEU A 36 16.80 39.89 -23.61
C LEU A 36 15.35 39.51 -23.95
N ALA A 37 14.72 38.74 -23.12
CA ALA A 37 13.27 38.55 -23.12
C ALA A 37 12.71 38.75 -21.73
N ALA A 38 11.58 39.44 -21.69
CA ALA A 38 10.94 40.04 -20.53
C ALA A 38 10.38 39.00 -19.54
N ASP A 39 10.36 39.41 -18.28
CA ASP A 39 9.70 38.74 -17.16
C ASP A 39 8.25 38.32 -17.47
N ALA A 40 7.97 37.04 -17.37
CA ALA A 40 6.62 36.56 -17.15
C ALA A 40 6.37 36.61 -15.65
N PRO A 41 5.30 37.26 -15.17
CA PRO A 41 5.03 37.38 -13.76
C PRO A 41 4.72 36.02 -13.15
N ALA A 42 5.38 35.73 -12.03
CA ALA A 42 4.93 34.73 -11.09
C ALA A 42 3.44 34.98 -10.81
N ALA A 43 2.61 33.93 -10.87
CA ALA A 43 1.20 34.02 -10.55
C ALA A 43 1.07 34.62 -9.15
N ALA A 44 0.79 35.91 -9.10
CA ALA A 44 0.48 36.62 -7.88
C ALA A 44 -0.78 35.99 -7.31
N LEU A 45 -0.72 35.60 -6.05
CA LEU A 45 -1.90 35.32 -5.25
C LEU A 45 -2.85 36.50 -5.42
N ALA A 46 -4.03 36.23 -5.98
CA ALA A 46 -5.07 37.24 -6.15
C ALA A 46 -5.38 37.89 -4.79
N PRO A 47 -5.70 39.17 -4.74
CA PRO A 47 -6.05 39.81 -3.49
C PRO A 47 -7.34 39.20 -2.95
N ASP A 48 -7.31 38.93 -1.67
CA ASP A 48 -8.39 38.42 -0.83
C ASP A 48 -9.67 39.27 -0.99
N ASN A 49 -10.56 38.82 -1.88
CA ASN A 49 -11.94 39.29 -1.87
C ASN A 49 -12.69 38.50 -0.81
N ALA A 50 -12.84 39.09 0.36
CA ALA A 50 -13.46 38.50 1.56
C ALA A 50 -14.92 38.05 1.44
N ASP A 51 -15.53 38.08 0.25
CA ASP A 51 -16.97 37.78 0.03
C ASP A 51 -17.30 36.61 -0.91
N ALA A 52 -16.32 35.93 -1.48
CA ALA A 52 -16.59 34.80 -2.36
C ALA A 52 -16.11 33.46 -1.77
N ALA A 53 -16.99 32.69 -1.13
CA ALA A 53 -16.75 31.31 -0.77
C ALA A 53 -16.77 30.44 -2.05
N ALA A 54 -15.64 30.30 -2.72
CA ALA A 54 -15.44 29.37 -3.82
C ALA A 54 -14.60 28.17 -3.35
N VAL A 55 -14.83 27.00 -3.95
CA VAL A 55 -13.97 25.83 -3.74
C VAL A 55 -12.67 26.06 -4.51
N ASP A 56 -11.52 25.96 -3.84
CA ASP A 56 -10.21 26.09 -4.47
C ASP A 56 -10.02 25.05 -5.56
N ALA A 57 -9.51 25.47 -6.73
CA ALA A 57 -9.18 24.56 -7.82
C ALA A 57 -8.10 23.56 -7.35
N LEU A 58 -8.37 22.26 -7.56
CA LEU A 58 -7.43 21.20 -7.22
C LEU A 58 -6.67 20.77 -8.48
N VAL A 59 -5.37 21.02 -8.47
CA VAL A 59 -4.48 20.65 -9.56
C VAL A 59 -3.95 19.24 -9.35
N VAL A 60 -4.00 18.41 -10.38
CA VAL A 60 -3.47 17.05 -10.41
C VAL A 60 -2.43 16.89 -11.50
N THR A 61 -1.55 15.91 -11.36
CA THR A 61 -0.48 15.62 -12.34
C THR A 61 -0.57 14.19 -12.88
N ALA A 62 -1.75 13.60 -12.80
CA ALA A 62 -2.02 12.20 -13.15
C ALA A 62 -1.67 11.82 -14.59
N ARG A 63 -1.67 12.78 -15.53
CA ARG A 63 -1.29 12.57 -16.94
C ARG A 63 0.06 13.19 -17.29
N TYR A 64 0.92 13.41 -16.28
CA TYR A 64 2.21 14.09 -16.42
C TYR A 64 2.13 15.54 -16.89
N ARG A 65 0.95 16.13 -16.75
CA ARG A 65 0.61 17.53 -16.99
C ARG A 65 -0.05 18.10 -15.76
N SER A 66 0.16 19.38 -15.49
CA SER A 66 -0.56 20.09 -14.43
C SER A 66 -1.94 20.44 -14.94
N GLU A 67 -2.98 19.77 -14.45
CA GLU A 67 -4.35 19.90 -14.94
C GLU A 67 -5.31 20.10 -13.77
N ASP A 68 -6.38 20.85 -14.02
CA ASP A 68 -7.49 20.92 -13.07
C ASP A 68 -8.19 19.56 -12.98
N VAL A 69 -8.41 19.06 -11.76
CA VAL A 69 -9.09 17.77 -11.54
C VAL A 69 -10.43 17.67 -12.24
N GLN A 70 -11.12 18.80 -12.43
CA GLN A 70 -12.43 18.86 -13.08
C GLN A 70 -12.36 18.58 -14.58
N THR A 71 -11.25 18.86 -15.24
CA THR A 71 -11.08 18.66 -16.70
C THR A 71 -10.46 17.31 -17.06
N VAL A 72 -9.93 16.57 -16.09
CA VAL A 72 -9.28 15.27 -16.34
C VAL A 72 -10.34 14.18 -16.47
N PRO A 73 -10.42 13.44 -17.61
CA PRO A 73 -11.49 12.45 -17.88
C PRO A 73 -11.20 11.08 -17.25
N ILE A 74 -10.86 11.04 -15.97
CA ILE A 74 -10.71 9.85 -15.13
C ILE A 74 -11.18 10.14 -13.71
N PRO A 75 -11.66 9.14 -12.96
CA PRO A 75 -12.04 9.33 -11.55
C PRO A 75 -10.80 9.45 -10.68
N ILE A 76 -10.59 10.62 -10.09
CA ILE A 76 -9.48 10.93 -9.20
C ILE A 76 -10.01 11.51 -7.91
N THR A 77 -9.57 10.96 -6.77
CA THR A 77 -9.67 11.62 -5.47
C THR A 77 -8.29 12.12 -5.08
N ALA A 78 -8.15 13.41 -4.86
CA ALA A 78 -6.88 14.00 -4.46
C ALA A 78 -6.99 14.69 -3.10
N LEU A 79 -5.99 14.45 -2.24
CA LEU A 79 -5.83 15.06 -0.93
C LEU A 79 -4.63 16.03 -1.00
N GLY A 80 -4.90 17.32 -0.88
CA GLY A 80 -3.87 18.35 -0.86
C GLY A 80 -3.30 18.57 0.55
N GLY A 81 -2.21 19.35 0.65
CA GLY A 81 -1.46 19.54 1.89
C GLY A 81 -2.31 20.04 3.06
N GLN A 82 -3.26 20.95 2.83
CA GLN A 82 -4.14 21.46 3.91
C GLN A 82 -5.08 20.38 4.45
N GLN A 83 -5.65 19.53 3.59
CA GLN A 83 -6.50 18.41 4.01
C GLN A 83 -5.67 17.39 4.80
N LEU A 84 -4.46 17.11 4.34
CA LEU A 84 -3.53 16.23 5.03
C LEU A 84 -3.13 16.79 6.42
N GLU A 85 -2.89 18.07 6.54
CA GLU A 85 -2.62 18.76 7.82
C GLU A 85 -3.84 18.68 8.76
N ALA A 86 -5.06 18.84 8.25
CA ALA A 86 -6.30 18.78 9.01
C ALA A 86 -6.57 17.39 9.62
N LEU A 87 -6.13 16.32 8.96
CA LEU A 87 -6.24 14.95 9.45
C LEU A 87 -5.26 14.61 10.60
N GLY A 88 -4.51 15.60 11.10
CA GLY A 88 -3.65 15.46 12.27
C GLY A 88 -2.27 14.85 12.01
N GLY A 89 -1.78 14.95 10.79
CA GLY A 89 -0.35 14.79 10.44
C GLY A 89 0.26 13.40 10.50
N THR A 90 -0.47 12.35 10.81
CA THR A 90 0.03 10.96 10.73
C THR A 90 -0.45 10.32 9.45
N PHE A 91 0.48 10.01 8.56
CA PHE A 91 0.12 9.45 7.27
C PHE A 91 0.92 8.19 6.99
N ASN A 92 0.32 7.06 7.28
CA ASN A 92 0.59 5.85 6.54
C ASN A 92 -0.61 5.57 5.61
N LEU A 93 -0.40 4.80 4.57
CA LEU A 93 -1.46 4.47 3.62
C LEU A 93 -2.68 3.81 4.26
N LYS A 94 -2.50 3.04 5.34
CA LYS A 94 -3.59 2.36 6.03
C LYS A 94 -4.54 3.35 6.73
N GLN A 95 -4.01 4.45 7.27
CA GLN A 95 -4.85 5.50 7.85
C GLN A 95 -5.55 6.33 6.77
N LEU A 96 -4.91 6.55 5.62
CA LEU A 96 -5.52 7.22 4.47
C LEU A 96 -6.70 6.43 3.89
N MET A 97 -6.76 5.13 4.07
CA MET A 97 -7.89 4.30 3.67
C MET A 97 -9.23 4.81 4.23
N GLN A 98 -9.24 5.45 5.41
CA GLN A 98 -10.46 6.03 5.98
C GLN A 98 -10.96 7.26 5.22
N GLN A 99 -10.08 7.93 4.47
CA GLN A 99 -10.36 9.15 3.70
C GLN A 99 -10.53 8.89 2.20
N LEU A 100 -10.15 7.70 1.74
CA LEU A 100 -10.16 7.31 0.33
C LEU A 100 -11.14 6.14 0.13
N PRO A 101 -12.42 6.41 -0.15
CA PRO A 101 -13.38 5.39 -0.53
C PRO A 101 -12.88 4.55 -1.70
N SER A 102 -13.38 3.33 -1.85
CA SER A 102 -12.95 2.32 -2.82
C SER A 102 -11.56 1.71 -2.54
N LEU A 103 -10.68 2.38 -1.78
CA LEU A 103 -9.38 1.81 -1.35
C LEU A 103 -9.57 0.92 -0.12
N ASN A 104 -9.04 -0.31 -0.17
CA ASN A 104 -8.99 -1.21 0.96
C ASN A 104 -7.60 -1.79 1.12
N ILE A 105 -7.04 -1.71 2.34
CA ILE A 105 -5.71 -2.22 2.69
C ILE A 105 -5.88 -3.12 3.90
N GLN A 106 -5.56 -4.41 3.74
CA GLN A 106 -5.67 -5.43 4.77
C GLN A 106 -4.32 -6.10 5.01
N GLY A 107 -4.10 -6.57 6.23
CA GLY A 107 -2.90 -7.30 6.60
C GLY A 107 -2.47 -7.00 8.03
N PHE A 108 -1.67 -7.92 8.58
CA PHE A 108 -1.24 -7.87 9.99
C PHE A 108 0.19 -7.33 10.16
N SER A 109 1.01 -7.34 9.11
CA SER A 109 2.41 -6.87 9.17
C SER A 109 2.70 -5.81 8.12
N GLY A 110 3.84 -5.16 8.24
CA GLY A 110 4.30 -4.18 7.26
C GLY A 110 4.49 -4.76 5.84
N ARG A 111 4.88 -6.03 5.71
CA ARG A 111 5.07 -6.71 4.43
C ARG A 111 3.78 -7.35 3.90
N ASN A 112 3.07 -8.09 4.75
CA ASN A 112 1.94 -8.91 4.34
C ASN A 112 0.66 -8.06 4.29
N GLN A 113 0.57 -7.23 3.26
CA GLN A 113 -0.59 -6.38 3.01
C GLN A 113 -1.16 -6.63 1.62
N THR A 114 -2.46 -6.66 1.54
CA THR A 114 -3.21 -6.69 0.30
C THR A 114 -3.85 -5.33 0.07
N THR A 115 -3.80 -4.85 -1.16
CA THR A 115 -4.37 -3.56 -1.53
C THR A 115 -5.33 -3.76 -2.68
N THR A 116 -6.57 -3.30 -2.52
CA THR A 116 -7.60 -3.34 -3.55
C THR A 116 -8.24 -1.97 -3.73
N ILE A 117 -8.64 -1.68 -4.97
CA ILE A 117 -9.52 -0.57 -5.32
C ILE A 117 -10.72 -1.18 -6.01
N ARG A 118 -11.95 -0.84 -5.56
CA ARG A 118 -13.19 -1.43 -6.09
C ARG A 118 -13.24 -2.97 -5.95
N GLY A 119 -12.50 -3.56 -4.99
CA GLY A 119 -12.39 -5.00 -4.82
C GLY A 119 -11.45 -5.71 -5.80
N ILE A 120 -10.81 -4.99 -6.74
CA ILE A 120 -9.79 -5.47 -7.67
C ILE A 120 -8.39 -5.12 -7.12
N GLY A 121 -7.40 -5.95 -7.40
CA GLY A 121 -6.04 -5.73 -6.94
C GLY A 121 -5.36 -7.02 -6.50
N THR A 122 -4.82 -7.08 -5.29
CA THR A 122 -4.15 -8.28 -4.79
C THR A 122 -4.87 -8.82 -3.56
N ASN A 123 -5.46 -10.00 -3.69
CA ASN A 123 -6.10 -10.73 -2.59
C ASN A 123 -5.36 -12.02 -2.23
N ALA A 124 -4.32 -12.38 -2.97
CA ALA A 124 -3.41 -13.45 -2.59
C ALA A 124 -2.53 -12.91 -1.46
N GLY A 125 -2.68 -13.45 -0.27
CA GLY A 125 -1.90 -13.02 0.90
C GLY A 125 -0.40 -12.95 0.56
N GLY A 126 0.28 -11.94 1.07
CA GLY A 126 1.66 -11.56 0.73
C GLY A 126 2.76 -12.57 1.07
N THR A 127 2.49 -13.87 0.97
CA THR A 127 3.43 -14.96 1.26
C THR A 127 4.14 -15.51 0.02
N ASN A 128 3.73 -15.10 -1.18
CA ASN A 128 4.37 -15.51 -2.44
C ASN A 128 5.02 -14.32 -3.12
N ASP A 129 6.33 -14.18 -2.98
CA ASP A 129 7.11 -13.06 -3.50
C ASP A 129 7.33 -13.08 -5.01
N GLY A 130 7.02 -14.20 -5.67
CA GLY A 130 6.97 -14.29 -7.13
C GLY A 130 5.76 -13.61 -7.77
N LEU A 131 4.84 -13.02 -6.97
CA LEU A 131 3.67 -12.27 -7.42
C LEU A 131 3.82 -10.77 -7.16
N GLU A 132 3.16 -9.97 -7.98
CA GLU A 132 3.14 -8.51 -7.85
C GLU A 132 1.74 -7.99 -7.47
N GLN A 133 1.66 -6.73 -7.02
CA GLN A 133 0.42 -6.08 -6.61
C GLN A 133 -0.42 -5.65 -7.83
N GLY A 134 -1.73 -5.48 -7.66
CA GLY A 134 -2.62 -4.98 -8.71
C GLY A 134 -2.97 -3.49 -8.58
N VAL A 135 -2.53 -2.83 -7.51
CA VAL A 135 -2.61 -1.38 -7.30
C VAL A 135 -1.20 -0.81 -7.37
N GLY A 136 -0.97 0.11 -8.30
CA GLY A 136 0.31 0.79 -8.47
C GLY A 136 0.54 1.84 -7.37
N LEU A 137 1.72 1.85 -6.79
CA LEU A 137 2.12 2.85 -5.81
C LEU A 137 3.33 3.62 -6.33
N TYR A 138 3.23 4.95 -6.36
CA TYR A 138 4.26 5.84 -6.87
C TYR A 138 4.58 6.92 -5.85
N ILE A 139 5.87 7.22 -5.69
CA ILE A 139 6.35 8.37 -4.92
C ILE A 139 7.27 9.19 -5.84
N ASP A 140 6.89 10.44 -6.12
CA ASP A 140 7.56 11.33 -7.06
C ASP A 140 7.83 10.69 -8.45
N GLY A 141 6.86 9.89 -8.94
CA GLY A 141 6.93 9.18 -10.21
C GLY A 141 7.72 7.87 -10.20
N VAL A 142 8.27 7.45 -9.07
CA VAL A 142 9.00 6.18 -8.93
C VAL A 142 8.09 5.09 -8.41
N TYR A 143 7.93 4.01 -9.17
CA TYR A 143 7.13 2.83 -8.81
C TYR A 143 7.68 2.10 -7.59
N ARG A 144 6.77 1.69 -6.71
CA ARG A 144 7.02 0.86 -5.51
C ARG A 144 6.29 -0.47 -5.68
N PRO A 145 6.99 -1.57 -5.99
CA PRO A 145 6.35 -2.84 -6.35
C PRO A 145 5.67 -3.55 -5.18
N ARG A 146 6.02 -3.20 -3.95
CA ARG A 146 5.48 -3.81 -2.74
C ARG A 146 4.83 -2.77 -1.85
N THR A 147 3.61 -3.05 -1.38
CA THR A 147 2.84 -2.15 -0.50
C THR A 147 3.62 -1.81 0.77
N GLY A 148 4.36 -2.78 1.32
CA GLY A 148 5.21 -2.58 2.50
C GLY A 148 6.25 -1.47 2.36
N THR A 149 6.70 -1.17 1.14
CA THR A 149 7.67 -0.09 0.89
C THR A 149 7.10 1.32 1.08
N ALA A 150 5.79 1.46 1.21
CA ALA A 150 5.12 2.76 1.33
C ALA A 150 4.26 2.91 2.59
N ILE A 151 4.24 1.89 3.46
CA ILE A 151 3.60 2.01 4.78
C ILE A 151 4.49 2.82 5.73
N THR A 152 5.71 3.14 5.32
CA THR A 152 6.58 4.08 6.03
C THR A 152 5.90 5.44 6.16
N ASP A 153 6.19 6.14 7.24
CA ASP A 153 5.70 7.50 7.43
C ASP A 153 6.12 8.40 6.25
N LEU A 154 5.14 8.98 5.61
CA LEU A 154 5.36 9.86 4.47
C LEU A 154 5.89 11.20 4.96
N VAL A 155 7.04 11.61 4.44
CA VAL A 155 7.72 12.85 4.83
C VAL A 155 7.52 13.91 3.75
N ASP A 156 7.14 15.12 4.18
CA ASP A 156 7.04 16.30 3.34
C ASP A 156 6.10 16.15 2.13
N VAL A 157 4.97 15.49 2.35
CA VAL A 157 3.97 15.25 1.30
C VAL A 157 3.30 16.57 0.90
N GLU A 158 3.19 16.78 -0.41
CA GLU A 158 2.45 17.87 -1.03
C GLU A 158 1.02 17.45 -1.36
N SER A 159 0.88 16.28 -2.01
CA SER A 159 -0.42 15.72 -2.39
C SER A 159 -0.39 14.20 -2.48
N ILE A 160 -1.57 13.60 -2.34
CA ILE A 160 -1.82 12.19 -2.58
C ILE A 160 -3.00 12.09 -3.53
N GLN A 161 -2.83 11.37 -4.64
CA GLN A 161 -3.83 11.19 -5.67
C GLN A 161 -4.17 9.70 -5.79
N LEU A 162 -5.44 9.35 -5.61
CA LEU A 162 -5.98 8.03 -5.88
C LEU A 162 -6.64 8.04 -7.26
N LEU A 163 -6.01 7.37 -8.23
CA LEU A 163 -6.54 7.16 -9.57
C LEU A 163 -7.25 5.81 -9.59
N ARG A 164 -8.51 5.78 -9.92
CA ARG A 164 -9.33 4.57 -9.96
C ARG A 164 -9.44 4.03 -11.38
N GLY A 165 -9.67 2.72 -11.54
CA GLY A 165 -9.64 2.03 -12.82
C GLY A 165 -8.23 1.83 -13.39
N PRO A 166 -8.08 1.01 -14.45
CA PRO A 166 -6.78 0.66 -15.02
C PRO A 166 -5.99 1.88 -15.52
N GLN A 167 -4.74 2.01 -15.03
CA GLN A 167 -3.81 3.08 -15.40
C GLN A 167 -2.61 2.56 -16.24
N GLY A 168 -2.82 1.45 -16.95
CA GLY A 168 -1.75 0.71 -17.63
C GLY A 168 -0.98 1.49 -18.68
N THR A 169 -1.59 2.48 -19.32
CA THR A 169 -0.95 3.26 -20.41
C THR A 169 0.21 4.10 -19.90
N LEU A 170 -0.01 4.96 -18.92
CA LEU A 170 1.01 5.89 -18.42
C LEU A 170 1.79 5.33 -17.24
N PHE A 171 1.10 4.71 -16.28
CA PHE A 171 1.74 4.15 -15.10
C PHE A 171 2.30 2.73 -15.34
N GLY A 172 1.74 1.98 -16.29
CA GLY A 172 2.27 0.69 -16.70
C GLY A 172 1.68 -0.51 -15.97
N LYS A 173 2.46 -1.59 -15.88
CA LYS A 173 2.03 -2.86 -15.28
C LYS A 173 1.56 -2.68 -13.84
N ASN A 174 0.73 -3.61 -13.37
CA ASN A 174 0.33 -3.69 -11.97
C ASN A 174 -0.49 -2.48 -11.47
N THR A 175 -1.17 -1.81 -12.39
CA THR A 175 -2.11 -0.72 -12.11
C THR A 175 -3.52 -1.05 -12.61
N VAL A 176 -3.87 -2.34 -12.55
CA VAL A 176 -5.15 -2.86 -13.05
C VAL A 176 -6.36 -2.36 -12.27
N ALA A 177 -6.20 -2.10 -10.98
CA ALA A 177 -7.25 -1.54 -10.14
C ALA A 177 -7.17 -0.02 -10.05
N GLY A 178 -5.97 0.53 -10.28
CA GLY A 178 -5.68 1.95 -10.15
C GLY A 178 -4.27 2.22 -9.67
N ALA A 179 -4.01 3.49 -9.33
CA ALA A 179 -2.72 3.93 -8.81
C ALA A 179 -2.88 4.93 -7.66
N ILE A 180 -1.93 4.86 -6.72
CA ILE A 180 -1.74 5.86 -5.67
C ILE A 180 -0.47 6.63 -6.03
N ASP A 181 -0.61 7.91 -6.36
CA ASP A 181 0.51 8.80 -6.70
C ASP A 181 0.72 9.81 -5.57
N ILE A 182 1.89 9.74 -4.95
CA ILE A 182 2.30 10.59 -3.83
C ILE A 182 3.34 11.56 -4.34
N ARG A 183 3.09 12.84 -4.14
CA ARG A 183 4.01 13.92 -4.48
C ARG A 183 4.57 14.54 -3.21
N THR A 184 5.88 14.77 -3.21
CA THR A 184 6.57 15.48 -2.13
C THR A 184 6.95 16.88 -2.59
N ARG A 185 7.04 17.81 -1.61
CA ARG A 185 7.38 19.20 -1.89
C ARG A 185 8.76 19.33 -2.52
N GLU A 186 8.88 20.19 -3.52
CA GLU A 186 10.16 20.53 -4.13
C GLU A 186 10.93 21.53 -3.26
N PRO A 187 12.28 21.61 -3.39
CA PRO A 187 13.05 22.70 -2.82
C PRO A 187 12.60 24.07 -3.35
N SER A 188 12.57 25.06 -2.47
CA SER A 188 12.20 26.45 -2.76
C SER A 188 13.46 27.31 -2.79
N PHE A 189 13.51 28.30 -3.70
CA PHE A 189 14.53 29.35 -3.67
C PHE A 189 14.19 30.46 -2.67
N THR A 190 12.98 30.45 -2.09
CA THR A 190 12.62 31.28 -0.95
C THR A 190 12.81 30.46 0.34
N PRO A 191 13.52 30.98 1.37
CA PRO A 191 13.68 30.27 2.62
C PRO A 191 12.34 29.93 3.27
N GLU A 192 12.14 28.66 3.58
CA GLU A 192 10.94 28.13 4.22
C GLU A 192 11.31 27.25 5.41
N TRP A 193 10.61 27.41 6.53
CA TRP A 193 10.70 26.55 7.70
C TRP A 193 9.34 25.96 8.01
N ARG A 194 9.32 24.68 8.31
CA ARG A 194 8.12 23.99 8.80
C ARG A 194 8.50 23.13 9.99
N GLY A 195 7.73 23.21 11.04
CA GLY A 195 7.90 22.40 12.25
C GLY A 195 6.54 21.91 12.73
N GLU A 196 6.50 20.69 13.26
CA GLU A 196 5.33 20.13 13.92
C GLU A 196 5.78 19.31 15.12
N VAL A 197 5.11 19.49 16.25
CA VAL A 197 5.20 18.61 17.41
C VAL A 197 3.79 18.23 17.82
N SER A 198 3.52 16.92 17.86
CA SER A 198 2.25 16.36 18.33
C SER A 198 2.50 15.44 19.51
N VAL A 199 1.67 15.56 20.55
CA VAL A 199 1.70 14.68 21.74
C VAL A 199 0.30 14.13 22.00
N GLY A 200 0.19 12.92 22.55
CA GLY A 200 -1.11 12.32 22.78
C GLY A 200 -1.06 11.17 23.80
N ASN A 201 -2.21 10.53 23.99
CA ASN A 201 -2.29 9.32 24.79
C ASN A 201 -1.42 8.19 24.19
N TYR A 202 -1.20 7.11 24.92
CA TYR A 202 -0.23 6.06 24.60
C TYR A 202 1.21 6.58 24.40
N LYS A 203 1.58 7.66 25.11
CA LYS A 203 2.88 8.34 24.98
C LYS A 203 3.23 8.71 23.53
N TYR A 204 2.21 9.08 22.77
CA TYR A 204 2.39 9.47 21.37
C TYR A 204 3.24 10.73 21.30
N LEU A 205 4.26 10.68 20.47
CA LEU A 205 5.12 11.81 20.10
C LEU A 205 5.38 11.76 18.60
N ARG A 206 5.02 12.82 17.90
CA ARG A 206 5.47 13.05 16.54
C ARG A 206 6.18 14.39 16.48
N ALA A 207 7.40 14.39 15.95
CA ALA A 207 8.16 15.59 15.69
C ALA A 207 8.59 15.61 14.21
N TYR A 208 8.22 16.65 13.51
CA TYR A 208 8.58 16.88 12.11
C TYR A 208 9.25 18.23 11.98
N GLY A 209 10.30 18.30 11.17
CA GLY A 209 10.97 19.54 10.80
C GLY A 209 11.43 19.51 9.36
N SER A 210 11.29 20.63 8.66
CA SER A 210 11.76 20.80 7.30
C SER A 210 12.31 22.22 7.12
N TYR A 211 13.42 22.31 6.40
CA TYR A 211 13.97 23.57 5.90
C TYR A 211 14.15 23.48 4.40
N SER A 212 13.81 24.53 3.70
CA SER A 212 14.10 24.69 2.28
C SER A 212 14.62 26.11 2.03
N GLY A 213 15.59 26.24 1.11
CA GLY A 213 16.13 27.55 0.76
C GLY A 213 17.23 27.46 -0.28
N PRO A 214 17.69 28.61 -0.83
CA PRO A 214 18.76 28.65 -1.79
C PRO A 214 20.11 28.36 -1.14
N ILE A 215 20.98 27.62 -1.85
CA ILE A 215 22.43 27.51 -1.59
C ILE A 215 23.13 28.54 -2.45
N THR A 216 22.68 28.67 -3.71
CA THR A 216 23.08 29.69 -4.68
C THR A 216 21.85 30.17 -5.45
N ASP A 217 21.98 31.12 -6.35
CA ASP A 217 20.86 31.64 -7.16
C ASP A 217 20.20 30.56 -8.02
N ASN A 218 20.90 29.48 -8.34
CA ASN A 218 20.43 28.38 -9.20
C ASN A 218 20.41 27.02 -8.52
N LEU A 219 20.78 26.94 -7.23
CA LEU A 219 20.74 25.68 -6.45
C LEU A 219 20.00 25.90 -5.15
N ALA A 220 18.90 25.18 -4.96
CA ALA A 220 18.14 25.13 -3.72
C ALA A 220 18.22 23.74 -3.07
N ILE A 221 18.06 23.71 -1.75
CA ILE A 221 18.04 22.52 -0.92
C ILE A 221 16.73 22.45 -0.15
N ARG A 222 16.25 21.21 0.11
CA ARG A 222 15.27 20.91 1.13
C ARG A 222 15.75 19.74 1.96
N PHE A 223 15.72 19.88 3.26
CA PHE A 223 15.99 18.82 4.21
C PHE A 223 14.77 18.64 5.12
N SER A 224 14.35 17.39 5.32
CA SER A 224 13.21 17.07 6.17
C SER A 224 13.53 15.89 7.08
N TYR A 225 13.05 15.97 8.32
CA TYR A 225 13.19 14.95 9.34
C TYR A 225 11.83 14.67 9.99
N LEU A 226 11.56 13.39 10.25
CA LEU A 226 10.38 12.94 10.98
C LEU A 226 10.79 11.91 12.04
N ARG A 227 10.32 12.12 13.26
CA ARG A 227 10.25 11.15 14.34
C ARG A 227 8.78 10.85 14.64
N ASN A 228 8.39 9.57 14.70
CA ASN A 228 7.06 9.16 15.07
C ASN A 228 7.14 8.00 16.07
N GLU A 229 6.64 8.20 17.28
CA GLU A 229 6.76 7.28 18.40
C GLU A 229 5.42 7.13 19.12
N ARG A 230 5.11 5.89 19.51
CA ARG A 230 3.91 5.58 20.31
C ARG A 230 4.16 4.32 21.13
N GLU A 231 3.70 4.30 22.37
CA GLU A 231 3.64 3.07 23.18
C GLU A 231 2.67 2.06 22.53
N GLY A 232 2.90 0.78 22.77
CA GLY A 232 2.08 -0.30 22.20
C GLY A 232 0.61 -0.27 22.65
N LEU A 233 -0.26 -0.71 21.77
CA LEU A 233 -1.72 -0.76 22.01
C LEU A 233 -2.17 -2.02 22.78
N TYR A 234 -1.39 -3.09 22.73
CA TYR A 234 -1.74 -4.38 23.34
C TYR A 234 -0.81 -4.70 24.53
N TYR A 235 -1.37 -5.26 25.60
CA TYR A 235 -0.60 -5.71 26.76
C TYR A 235 -0.29 -7.20 26.65
N ASN A 236 0.99 -7.57 26.47
CA ASN A 236 1.43 -8.95 26.52
C ASN A 236 1.60 -9.39 27.98
N THR A 237 0.83 -10.42 28.40
CA THR A 237 0.79 -10.92 29.77
C THR A 237 2.01 -11.76 30.17
N VAL A 238 2.69 -12.37 29.17
CA VAL A 238 3.91 -13.15 29.36
C VAL A 238 5.10 -12.22 29.60
N TYR A 239 5.27 -11.25 28.70
CA TYR A 239 6.40 -10.29 28.79
C TYR A 239 6.10 -9.09 29.69
N LYS A 240 4.87 -8.91 30.18
CA LYS A 240 4.42 -7.81 31.06
C LYS A 240 4.74 -6.42 30.49
N LYS A 241 4.61 -6.25 29.18
CA LYS A 241 4.85 -4.99 28.48
C LYS A 241 3.85 -4.80 27.33
N ARG A 242 3.75 -3.57 26.83
CA ARG A 242 2.90 -3.27 25.69
C ARG A 242 3.61 -3.52 24.36
N TRP A 243 2.86 -4.08 23.40
CA TRP A 243 3.27 -4.38 22.03
C TRP A 243 2.40 -3.62 21.02
N ASP A 244 2.77 -3.62 19.74
CA ASP A 244 2.24 -2.79 18.69
C ASP A 244 2.61 -1.30 18.89
N ASN A 245 3.86 -1.08 19.29
CA ASN A 245 4.44 0.25 19.39
C ASN A 245 4.93 0.75 18.03
N LEU A 246 5.09 2.06 17.93
CA LEU A 246 5.77 2.73 16.81
C LEU A 246 7.10 3.31 17.31
N ASP A 247 8.14 3.19 16.49
CA ASP A 247 9.47 3.80 16.69
C ASP A 247 10.07 4.06 15.29
N ASN A 248 9.61 5.13 14.65
CA ASN A 248 9.93 5.44 13.27
C ASN A 248 10.77 6.69 13.15
N ASN A 249 11.74 6.66 12.25
CA ASN A 249 12.50 7.83 11.82
C ASN A 249 12.53 7.88 10.30
N ALA A 250 12.44 9.09 9.74
CA ALA A 250 12.60 9.30 8.32
C ALA A 250 13.35 10.60 8.04
N TYR A 251 14.20 10.55 7.04
CA TYR A 251 15.06 11.65 6.60
C TYR A 251 14.92 11.79 5.10
N ARG A 252 14.89 13.02 4.61
CA ARG A 252 14.85 13.31 3.19
C ARG A 252 15.70 14.52 2.87
N LEU A 253 16.50 14.40 1.82
CA LEU A 253 17.31 15.47 1.27
C LEU A 253 16.96 15.61 -0.21
N ASP A 254 16.57 16.79 -0.62
CA ASP A 254 16.32 17.17 -1.99
C ASP A 254 17.25 18.32 -2.39
N LEU A 255 17.85 18.22 -3.58
CA LEU A 255 18.59 19.27 -4.25
C LEU A 255 17.86 19.63 -5.53
N LEU A 256 17.67 20.92 -5.79
CA LEU A 256 17.05 21.44 -7.00
C LEU A 256 18.03 22.39 -7.67
N TYR A 257 18.51 21.98 -8.85
CA TYR A 257 19.44 22.78 -9.67
C TYR A 257 18.74 23.28 -10.94
N LYS A 258 18.71 24.61 -11.10
CA LYS A 258 18.14 25.31 -12.25
C LYS A 258 19.19 26.24 -12.84
N PRO A 259 20.11 25.70 -13.66
CA PRO A 259 21.16 26.53 -14.29
C PRO A 259 20.60 27.52 -15.31
N THR A 260 19.46 27.19 -15.94
CA THR A 260 18.70 27.99 -16.88
C THR A 260 17.20 27.83 -16.63
N ASP A 261 16.37 28.65 -17.21
CA ASP A 261 14.92 28.54 -17.14
C ASP A 261 14.38 27.26 -17.84
N ASP A 262 15.11 26.78 -18.84
CA ASP A 262 14.75 25.61 -19.63
C ASP A 262 15.19 24.28 -19.04
N PHE A 263 16.07 24.29 -18.02
CA PHE A 263 16.59 23.05 -17.44
C PHE A 263 16.44 23.01 -15.93
N LYS A 264 15.87 21.91 -15.45
CA LYS A 264 15.67 21.64 -14.03
C LYS A 264 16.16 20.22 -13.72
N LEU A 265 17.04 20.10 -12.72
CA LEU A 265 17.47 18.83 -12.17
C LEU A 265 17.12 18.77 -10.69
N ARG A 266 16.30 17.78 -10.29
CA ARG A 266 16.04 17.44 -8.90
C ARG A 266 16.73 16.13 -8.56
N VAL A 267 17.51 16.12 -7.47
CA VAL A 267 18.13 14.91 -6.91
C VAL A 267 17.63 14.74 -5.50
N THR A 268 17.06 13.55 -5.22
CA THR A 268 16.49 13.21 -3.93
C THR A 268 17.23 12.02 -3.34
N ALA A 269 17.58 12.09 -2.06
CA ALA A 269 18.02 10.96 -1.27
C ALA A 269 17.13 10.85 -0.03
N ASP A 270 16.67 9.65 0.29
CA ASP A 270 15.85 9.41 1.46
C ASP A 270 16.27 8.15 2.22
N TYR A 271 16.07 8.17 3.52
CA TYR A 271 16.24 7.04 4.41
C TYR A 271 15.10 7.01 5.42
N SER A 272 14.52 5.85 5.64
CA SER A 272 13.54 5.65 6.71
C SER A 272 13.80 4.33 7.43
N ILE A 273 13.42 4.27 8.69
CA ILE A 273 13.43 3.04 9.46
C ILE A 273 12.18 3.01 10.34
N GLN A 274 11.41 1.94 10.20
CA GLN A 274 10.34 1.57 11.14
C GLN A 274 10.84 0.47 12.05
N LYS A 275 10.49 0.58 13.34
CA LYS A 275 10.76 -0.44 14.34
C LYS A 275 9.54 -0.59 15.22
N GLY A 276 9.29 -1.81 15.70
CA GLY A 276 8.22 -2.05 16.65
C GLY A 276 8.06 -3.53 16.98
N ASN A 277 7.13 -3.81 17.87
CA ASN A 277 6.67 -5.16 18.16
C ASN A 277 5.30 -5.36 17.46
N MET A 278 5.27 -5.16 16.15
CA MET A 278 4.07 -5.25 15.29
C MET A 278 3.97 -6.62 14.63
N GLY A 279 2.91 -6.83 13.85
CA GLY A 279 2.79 -8.00 12.98
C GLY A 279 2.24 -9.23 13.67
N PHE A 280 1.22 -9.08 14.49
CA PHE A 280 0.47 -10.19 15.10
C PHE A 280 -1.04 -10.00 14.92
N ASN A 281 -1.75 -11.12 15.04
CA ASN A 281 -3.20 -11.16 15.15
C ASN A 281 -3.58 -11.49 16.61
N VAL A 282 -4.77 -11.10 17.01
CA VAL A 282 -5.36 -11.52 18.29
C VAL A 282 -6.37 -12.65 18.05
N VAL A 283 -6.53 -13.53 19.01
CA VAL A 283 -7.59 -14.55 19.00
C VAL A 283 -8.93 -13.86 19.21
N THR A 284 -9.84 -14.01 18.25
CA THR A 284 -11.16 -13.35 18.27
C THR A 284 -12.30 -14.30 18.56
N ALA A 285 -12.14 -15.58 18.22
CA ALA A 285 -13.10 -16.64 18.51
C ALA A 285 -12.44 -18.03 18.44
N VAL A 286 -13.10 -19.04 18.99
CA VAL A 286 -12.77 -20.46 18.82
C VAL A 286 -13.66 -21.08 17.75
N LEU A 287 -13.06 -21.83 16.86
CA LEU A 287 -13.78 -22.52 15.79
C LEU A 287 -14.60 -23.72 16.34
N PRO A 288 -15.77 -24.01 15.77
CA PRO A 288 -16.53 -25.19 16.11
C PRO A 288 -15.73 -26.48 15.88
N THR A 289 -15.87 -27.46 16.75
CA THR A 289 -15.24 -28.79 16.60
C THR A 289 -15.98 -29.70 15.66
N THR A 290 -17.27 -29.48 15.44
CA THR A 290 -18.12 -30.28 14.56
C THR A 290 -18.24 -29.62 13.19
N LYS A 291 -17.89 -30.36 12.14
CA LYS A 291 -18.06 -29.93 10.75
C LYS A 291 -19.52 -30.13 10.28
N ALA A 292 -19.87 -29.54 9.14
CA ALA A 292 -21.23 -29.62 8.58
C ALA A 292 -21.70 -31.04 8.26
N ASN A 293 -20.79 -31.99 8.02
CA ASN A 293 -21.10 -33.40 7.81
C ASN A 293 -21.13 -34.22 9.12
N GLY A 294 -21.03 -33.59 10.27
CA GLY A 294 -21.02 -34.26 11.57
C GLY A 294 -19.64 -34.80 12.02
N SER A 295 -18.62 -34.74 11.19
CA SER A 295 -17.25 -35.13 11.59
C SER A 295 -16.71 -34.18 12.68
N VAL A 296 -15.96 -34.75 13.63
CA VAL A 296 -15.41 -34.01 14.74
C VAL A 296 -13.88 -33.87 14.57
N VAL A 297 -13.38 -32.66 14.82
CA VAL A 297 -11.94 -32.35 14.83
C VAL A 297 -11.51 -31.93 16.22
N ARG A 298 -10.21 -32.11 16.53
CA ARG A 298 -9.64 -31.61 17.81
C ARG A 298 -9.78 -30.11 17.87
N GLY A 299 -10.45 -29.64 18.93
CA GLY A 299 -10.66 -28.21 19.14
C GLY A 299 -9.48 -27.52 19.83
N PHE A 300 -9.53 -26.19 19.84
CA PHE A 300 -8.49 -25.34 20.47
C PHE A 300 -8.25 -25.70 21.93
N TYR A 301 -9.29 -25.78 22.76
CA TYR A 301 -9.15 -26.07 24.19
C TYR A 301 -8.65 -27.50 24.46
N GLU A 302 -9.02 -28.49 23.67
CA GLU A 302 -8.47 -29.84 23.77
C GLU A 302 -6.98 -29.90 23.45
N LYS A 303 -6.57 -29.17 22.37
CA LYS A 303 -5.16 -29.04 22.00
C LYS A 303 -4.38 -28.30 23.09
N ALA A 304 -4.90 -27.18 23.62
CA ALA A 304 -4.30 -26.40 24.70
C ALA A 304 -4.10 -27.27 25.95
N ALA A 305 -5.13 -28.02 26.37
CA ALA A 305 -5.04 -28.93 27.52
C ALA A 305 -3.98 -30.01 27.32
N SER A 306 -3.78 -30.50 26.09
CA SER A 306 -2.80 -31.56 25.77
C SER A 306 -1.34 -31.13 25.97
N VAL A 307 -1.10 -29.82 25.99
CA VAL A 307 0.23 -29.23 26.21
C VAL A 307 0.33 -28.44 27.52
N GLY A 308 -0.74 -28.42 28.33
CA GLY A 308 -0.78 -27.70 29.63
C GLY A 308 -0.87 -26.17 29.47
N TYR A 309 -1.28 -25.69 28.28
CA TYR A 309 -1.50 -24.27 28.03
C TYR A 309 -2.90 -23.85 28.51
N THR A 310 -2.97 -22.76 29.27
CA THR A 310 -4.23 -22.14 29.69
C THR A 310 -4.42 -20.83 28.91
N PRO A 311 -5.28 -20.82 27.87
CA PRO A 311 -5.51 -19.63 27.06
C PRO A 311 -6.13 -18.49 27.87
N LEU A 312 -5.85 -17.25 27.44
CA LEU A 312 -6.57 -16.08 27.91
C LEU A 312 -8.07 -16.19 27.58
N ALA A 313 -8.91 -15.54 28.38
CA ALA A 313 -10.32 -15.36 28.02
C ALA A 313 -10.39 -14.59 26.69
N ILE A 314 -11.26 -15.05 25.80
CA ILE A 314 -11.43 -14.44 24.46
C ILE A 314 -12.23 -13.16 24.60
N ASP A 315 -11.52 -12.07 24.66
CA ASP A 315 -12.01 -10.69 24.62
C ASP A 315 -10.99 -9.88 23.80
N PRO A 316 -11.14 -9.82 22.47
CA PRO A 316 -10.15 -9.17 21.61
C PRO A 316 -9.99 -7.69 21.91
N PHE A 317 -11.07 -7.00 22.33
CA PHE A 317 -11.06 -5.56 22.60
C PHE A 317 -10.48 -5.19 23.95
N ALA A 318 -10.30 -6.16 24.87
CA ALA A 318 -9.47 -5.96 26.07
C ALA A 318 -7.98 -5.73 25.74
N ARG A 319 -7.57 -5.98 24.46
CA ARG A 319 -6.21 -5.78 23.93
C ARG A 319 -5.14 -6.43 24.78
N LYS A 320 -5.42 -7.66 25.24
CA LYS A 320 -4.49 -8.53 25.95
C LYS A 320 -4.08 -9.68 25.05
N ILE A 321 -2.78 -9.98 25.06
CA ILE A 321 -2.16 -11.08 24.30
C ILE A 321 -1.23 -11.85 25.25
N ASP A 322 -0.92 -13.08 24.90
CA ASP A 322 -0.05 -13.97 25.70
C ASP A 322 1.03 -14.65 24.85
N LEU A 323 1.42 -14.02 23.74
CA LEU A 323 2.48 -14.51 22.85
C LEU A 323 3.73 -14.85 23.65
N ASP A 324 4.26 -16.07 23.49
CA ASP A 324 5.35 -16.61 24.30
C ASP A 324 6.75 -16.43 23.67
N ASN A 325 6.82 -16.01 22.40
CA ASN A 325 8.06 -15.68 21.72
C ASN A 325 8.23 -14.16 21.53
N SER A 326 9.50 -13.72 21.47
CA SER A 326 9.81 -12.31 21.24
C SER A 326 9.31 -11.86 19.87
N GLN A 327 8.73 -10.68 19.84
CA GLN A 327 8.19 -10.06 18.63
C GLN A 327 8.96 -8.79 18.33
N PHE A 328 9.45 -8.64 17.11
CA PHE A 328 9.94 -7.36 16.61
C PHE A 328 9.78 -7.29 15.08
N ASP A 329 9.76 -6.08 14.61
CA ASP A 329 9.72 -5.75 13.19
C ASP A 329 10.66 -4.57 12.95
N ARG A 330 11.52 -4.70 11.94
CA ARG A 330 12.45 -3.66 11.55
C ARG A 330 12.48 -3.54 10.03
N MET A 331 12.15 -2.36 9.52
CA MET A 331 12.05 -2.08 8.09
C MET A 331 12.88 -0.84 7.71
N PRO A 332 14.20 -0.97 7.53
CA PRO A 332 14.99 0.09 6.91
C PRO A 332 14.71 0.17 5.41
N SER A 333 14.62 1.39 4.89
CA SER A 333 14.50 1.67 3.45
C SER A 333 15.33 2.89 3.11
N TRP A 334 16.02 2.86 1.97
CA TRP A 334 16.72 4.01 1.45
C TRP A 334 16.68 4.06 -0.07
N GLY A 335 16.97 5.21 -0.63
CA GLY A 335 17.12 5.31 -2.07
C GLY A 335 17.58 6.67 -2.52
N VAL A 336 17.97 6.69 -3.79
CA VAL A 336 18.36 7.90 -4.50
C VAL A 336 17.61 7.93 -5.82
N GLN A 337 17.09 9.10 -6.17
CA GLN A 337 16.47 9.35 -7.46
C GLN A 337 16.94 10.68 -8.04
N SER A 338 16.98 10.76 -9.36
CA SER A 338 17.19 12.00 -10.11
C SER A 338 16.09 12.19 -11.13
N ARG A 339 15.64 13.43 -11.26
CA ARG A 339 14.72 13.86 -12.32
C ARG A 339 15.28 15.08 -12.99
N ALA A 340 15.58 14.96 -14.29
CA ALA A 340 15.97 16.05 -15.15
C ALA A 340 14.82 16.37 -16.10
N ASP A 341 14.35 17.62 -16.10
CA ASP A 341 13.35 18.13 -17.02
C ASP A 341 14.01 19.21 -17.89
N TRP A 342 13.93 19.06 -19.21
CA TRP A 342 14.50 19.98 -20.19
C TRP A 342 13.42 20.46 -21.15
N GLN A 343 13.25 21.78 -21.24
CA GLN A 343 12.35 22.44 -22.19
C GLN A 343 13.08 22.65 -23.52
N VAL A 344 12.63 22.00 -24.58
CA VAL A 344 13.25 22.12 -25.92
C VAL A 344 12.17 22.40 -26.96
N GLY A 345 12.15 23.61 -27.52
CA GLY A 345 11.19 24.00 -28.54
C GLY A 345 9.72 23.88 -28.06
N GLY A 346 9.49 24.13 -26.76
CA GLY A 346 8.17 24.00 -26.12
C GLY A 346 7.81 22.58 -25.66
N PHE A 347 8.64 21.57 -25.96
CA PHE A 347 8.49 20.21 -25.43
C PHE A 347 9.21 20.07 -24.11
N THR A 348 8.68 19.24 -23.23
CA THR A 348 9.39 18.82 -22.02
C THR A 348 9.95 17.42 -22.22
N LEU A 349 11.27 17.29 -22.21
CA LEU A 349 11.98 16.01 -22.14
C LEU A 349 12.36 15.75 -20.70
N SER A 350 11.88 14.65 -20.12
CA SER A 350 12.18 14.24 -18.76
C SER A 350 12.98 12.96 -18.75
N SER A 351 14.00 12.90 -17.86
CA SER A 351 14.73 11.67 -17.52
C SER A 351 14.57 11.43 -16.02
N ILE A 352 14.05 10.25 -15.66
CA ILE A 352 13.84 9.87 -14.26
C ILE A 352 14.58 8.58 -14.00
N SER A 353 15.58 8.61 -13.10
CA SER A 353 16.36 7.43 -12.69
C SER A 353 16.20 7.24 -11.20
N ALA A 354 16.01 5.99 -10.75
CA ALA A 354 15.89 5.71 -9.33
C ALA A 354 16.50 4.36 -8.97
N TYR A 355 17.17 4.32 -7.83
CA TYR A 355 17.63 3.11 -7.15
C TYR A 355 17.05 3.07 -5.74
N ARG A 356 16.56 1.90 -5.31
CA ARG A 356 15.94 1.70 -3.99
C ARG A 356 16.42 0.39 -3.38
N ASP A 357 16.57 0.39 -2.06
CA ASP A 357 16.80 -0.78 -1.20
C ASP A 357 15.77 -0.72 -0.06
N TRP A 358 15.08 -1.82 0.15
CA TRP A 358 14.14 -2.00 1.25
C TRP A 358 14.40 -3.36 1.88
N ARG A 359 14.35 -3.38 3.21
CA ARG A 359 14.53 -4.62 3.98
C ARG A 359 13.40 -4.80 4.96
N TRP A 360 13.06 -6.03 5.19
CA TRP A 360 12.14 -6.41 6.24
C TRP A 360 12.78 -7.51 7.08
N ILE A 361 13.08 -7.20 8.34
CA ILE A 361 13.78 -8.06 9.29
C ILE A 361 12.80 -8.30 10.45
N PRO A 362 11.95 -9.33 10.36
CA PRO A 362 10.98 -9.66 11.38
C PRO A 362 11.53 -10.68 12.37
N ASN A 363 10.88 -10.76 13.52
CA ASN A 363 10.86 -11.95 14.36
C ASN A 363 9.44 -12.09 14.91
N TYR A 364 8.73 -13.12 14.49
CA TYR A 364 7.33 -13.32 14.84
C TYR A 364 7.14 -14.66 15.53
N ASP A 365 6.32 -14.63 16.58
CA ASP A 365 5.67 -15.80 17.13
C ASP A 365 4.82 -16.47 16.02
N GLY A 366 5.16 -17.70 15.65
CA GLY A 366 4.59 -18.35 14.48
C GLY A 366 3.15 -18.85 14.71
N ASP A 367 2.76 -19.14 15.94
CA ASP A 367 1.40 -19.59 16.28
C ASP A 367 0.51 -18.45 16.80
N GLN A 368 1.11 -17.38 17.29
CA GLN A 368 0.44 -16.19 17.81
C GLN A 368 -0.47 -16.47 19.03
N ILE A 369 -0.07 -17.45 19.86
CA ILE A 369 -0.70 -17.81 21.12
C ILE A 369 0.38 -18.09 22.18
N GLY A 370 -0.02 -18.32 23.44
CA GLY A 370 0.93 -18.60 24.54
C GLY A 370 1.38 -20.07 24.66
N ALA A 371 1.24 -20.86 23.60
CA ALA A 371 1.72 -22.25 23.54
C ALA A 371 2.94 -22.36 22.63
N ASN A 372 3.95 -23.12 23.01
CA ASN A 372 5.20 -23.21 22.27
C ASN A 372 5.11 -24.23 21.11
N VAL A 373 4.21 -23.96 20.14
CA VAL A 373 3.94 -24.83 18.98
C VAL A 373 4.78 -24.42 17.78
N SER A 374 4.61 -23.19 17.29
CA SER A 374 5.40 -22.63 16.20
C SER A 374 6.16 -21.41 16.73
N THR A 375 7.42 -21.63 17.04
CA THR A 375 8.25 -20.61 17.70
C THR A 375 8.68 -19.48 16.76
N GLN A 376 8.59 -19.70 15.45
CA GLN A 376 8.97 -18.72 14.46
C GLN A 376 8.19 -18.92 13.15
N GLY A 377 7.70 -17.83 12.60
CA GLY A 377 7.06 -17.80 11.27
C GLY A 377 7.44 -16.49 10.58
N ILE A 378 8.63 -16.43 9.97
CA ILE A 378 9.22 -15.21 9.44
C ILE A 378 9.60 -15.34 7.98
N VAL A 379 9.69 -14.17 7.31
CA VAL A 379 10.34 -14.01 6.01
C VAL A 379 11.25 -12.79 6.11
N ASP A 380 12.57 -13.01 6.21
CA ASP A 380 13.56 -11.94 6.11
C ASP A 380 13.74 -11.59 4.63
N THR A 381 13.49 -10.34 4.26
CA THR A 381 13.46 -9.87 2.87
C THR A 381 14.45 -8.74 2.66
N VAL A 382 15.25 -8.84 1.61
CA VAL A 382 16.00 -7.72 1.02
C VAL A 382 15.50 -7.50 -0.40
N GLN A 383 14.87 -6.36 -0.67
CA GLN A 383 14.39 -6.03 -2.01
C GLN A 383 15.15 -4.82 -2.55
N THR A 384 15.75 -5.02 -3.72
CA THR A 384 16.43 -3.96 -4.48
C THR A 384 15.74 -3.71 -5.80
N GLN A 385 15.77 -2.47 -6.28
CA GLN A 385 15.21 -2.10 -7.58
C GLN A 385 15.95 -0.95 -8.22
N PHE A 386 15.89 -0.92 -9.54
CA PHE A 386 16.32 0.20 -10.38
C PHE A 386 15.25 0.49 -11.43
N SER A 387 15.02 1.77 -11.72
CA SER A 387 14.14 2.20 -12.80
C SER A 387 14.73 3.36 -13.57
N GLN A 388 14.45 3.40 -14.88
CA GLN A 388 14.80 4.49 -15.78
C GLN A 388 13.60 4.80 -16.67
N GLU A 389 13.20 6.07 -16.72
CA GLU A 389 12.18 6.55 -17.63
C GLU A 389 12.71 7.73 -18.46
N LEU A 390 12.48 7.68 -19.77
CA LEU A 390 12.64 8.81 -20.66
C LEU A 390 11.25 9.19 -21.17
N ARG A 391 10.86 10.45 -21.01
CA ARG A 391 9.52 10.93 -21.34
C ARG A 391 9.57 12.23 -22.12
N LEU A 392 8.77 12.30 -23.17
CA LEU A 392 8.54 13.50 -23.95
C LEU A 392 7.10 13.94 -23.80
N VAL A 393 6.89 15.19 -23.43
CA VAL A 393 5.56 15.83 -23.29
C VAL A 393 5.48 17.00 -24.26
N SER A 394 4.43 17.04 -25.09
CA SER A 394 4.21 18.15 -26.04
C SER A 394 3.69 19.41 -25.33
N PRO A 395 3.78 20.59 -25.93
CA PRO A 395 3.15 21.81 -25.40
C PRO A 395 1.63 21.66 -25.21
N ASP A 396 1.06 22.35 -24.23
CA ASP A 396 -0.36 22.28 -23.88
C ASP A 396 -1.28 23.01 -24.86
N GLU A 397 -0.77 24.00 -25.58
CA GLU A 397 -1.55 24.83 -26.49
C GLU A 397 -1.85 24.16 -27.86
N ARG A 398 -1.29 22.96 -28.08
CA ARG A 398 -1.46 22.25 -29.35
C ARG A 398 -2.83 21.60 -29.49
N ARG A 399 -3.38 21.61 -30.71
CA ARG A 399 -4.59 20.85 -31.04
C ARG A 399 -4.42 19.33 -30.79
N LEU A 400 -3.20 18.81 -31.00
CA LEU A 400 -2.80 17.45 -30.65
C LEU A 400 -1.74 17.52 -29.57
N GLN A 401 -2.13 17.15 -28.36
CA GLN A 401 -1.25 17.02 -27.19
C GLN A 401 -0.84 15.57 -27.06
N TYR A 402 0.41 15.29 -26.76
CA TYR A 402 0.85 13.92 -26.54
C TYR A 402 1.95 13.79 -25.49
N THR A 403 2.00 12.61 -24.90
CA THR A 403 3.05 12.14 -24.01
C THR A 403 3.54 10.81 -24.56
N ALA A 404 4.85 10.64 -24.71
CA ALA A 404 5.46 9.38 -25.14
C ALA A 404 6.66 9.08 -24.26
N GLY A 405 6.99 7.80 -24.08
CA GLY A 405 8.13 7.45 -23.25
C GLY A 405 8.63 6.03 -23.42
N LEU A 406 9.84 5.83 -22.91
CA LEU A 406 10.50 4.53 -22.75
C LEU A 406 10.73 4.30 -21.27
N TYR A 407 10.52 3.07 -20.81
CA TYR A 407 10.64 2.69 -19.42
C TYR A 407 11.38 1.38 -19.28
N TYR A 408 12.33 1.36 -18.36
CA TYR A 408 13.02 0.18 -17.88
C TYR A 408 12.86 0.02 -16.38
N PHE A 409 12.63 -1.20 -15.93
CA PHE A 409 12.52 -1.54 -14.51
C PHE A 409 13.19 -2.88 -14.25
N TRP A 410 13.95 -2.92 -13.18
CA TRP A 410 14.51 -4.14 -12.61
C TRP A 410 14.24 -4.19 -11.11
N GLN A 411 13.91 -5.38 -10.62
CA GLN A 411 13.86 -5.68 -9.20
C GLN A 411 14.34 -7.10 -8.93
N GLU A 412 14.84 -7.30 -7.71
CA GLU A 412 15.16 -8.59 -7.13
C GLU A 412 14.78 -8.58 -5.64
N ALA A 413 14.24 -9.69 -5.13
CA ALA A 413 14.07 -9.91 -3.71
C ALA A 413 14.89 -11.14 -3.30
N ASP A 414 15.61 -11.04 -2.20
CA ASP A 414 16.33 -12.12 -1.54
C ASP A 414 15.60 -12.40 -0.22
N ASP A 415 14.83 -13.49 -0.20
CA ASP A 415 13.93 -13.84 0.89
C ASP A 415 14.40 -15.11 1.59
N TRP A 416 14.51 -15.04 2.91
CA TRP A 416 14.75 -16.19 3.78
C TRP A 416 13.53 -16.47 4.64
N THR A 417 12.76 -17.49 4.24
CA THR A 417 11.58 -17.94 4.99
C THR A 417 11.99 -18.96 6.03
N THR A 418 11.58 -18.79 7.28
CA THR A 418 11.80 -19.75 8.36
C THR A 418 10.49 -20.05 9.08
N SER A 419 10.17 -21.34 9.20
CA SER A 419 9.12 -21.85 10.08
C SER A 419 9.76 -22.81 11.07
N ALA A 420 9.69 -22.48 12.36
CA ALA A 420 10.33 -23.27 13.40
C ALA A 420 9.30 -23.81 14.41
N TYR A 421 9.54 -25.01 14.93
CA TYR A 421 8.60 -25.73 15.78
C TYR A 421 9.18 -25.92 17.18
N GLY A 422 8.34 -25.71 18.18
CA GLY A 422 8.70 -25.80 19.60
C GLY A 422 8.32 -27.11 20.24
N ARG A 423 8.47 -27.14 21.58
CA ARG A 423 8.23 -28.34 22.39
C ARG A 423 6.81 -28.86 22.29
N ASP A 424 5.82 -28.00 22.12
CA ASP A 424 4.40 -28.35 22.13
C ASP A 424 3.90 -28.78 20.75
N ALA A 425 4.73 -28.65 19.69
CA ALA A 425 4.36 -28.86 18.30
C ALA A 425 3.84 -30.28 18.01
N ALA A 426 4.53 -31.32 18.48
CA ALA A 426 4.13 -32.69 18.20
C ALA A 426 2.76 -33.02 18.82
N LYS A 427 2.52 -32.68 20.09
CA LYS A 427 1.25 -32.90 20.76
C LYS A 427 0.11 -32.08 20.15
N TRP A 428 0.38 -30.86 19.77
CA TRP A 428 -0.63 -29.98 19.16
C TRP A 428 -1.04 -30.41 17.76
N LEU A 429 -0.05 -30.68 16.91
CA LEU A 429 -0.25 -30.91 15.46
C LEU A 429 -0.55 -32.37 15.13
N LEU A 430 0.08 -33.33 15.82
CA LEU A 430 -0.02 -34.75 15.51
C LEU A 430 -0.95 -35.48 16.46
N GLY A 431 -1.01 -35.10 17.74
CA GLY A 431 -1.88 -35.71 18.76
C GLY A 431 -1.22 -35.79 20.12
N ALA A 432 -2.02 -35.84 21.18
CA ALA A 432 -1.59 -35.72 22.58
C ALA A 432 -0.56 -36.78 23.02
N THR A 433 -0.52 -37.96 22.37
CA THR A 433 0.39 -39.04 22.70
C THR A 433 1.78 -38.97 22.08
N TYR A 434 2.00 -38.00 21.15
CA TYR A 434 3.27 -37.90 20.44
C TYR A 434 4.34 -37.25 21.31
N PRO A 435 5.56 -37.83 21.32
CA PRO A 435 6.68 -37.23 22.05
C PRO A 435 7.10 -35.89 21.45
N ASP A 436 7.44 -34.95 22.32
CA ASP A 436 7.87 -33.60 21.91
C ASP A 436 9.05 -33.64 20.92
N ALA A 437 10.00 -34.56 21.11
CA ALA A 437 11.20 -34.74 20.31
C ALA A 437 10.94 -35.03 18.83
N VAL A 438 9.70 -35.40 18.44
CA VAL A 438 9.34 -35.63 17.03
C VAL A 438 9.46 -34.35 16.22
N LEU A 439 9.00 -33.21 16.74
CA LEU A 439 9.01 -31.91 16.06
C LEU A 439 9.82 -30.82 16.76
N ASN A 440 10.09 -30.96 18.05
CA ASN A 440 10.80 -29.94 18.82
C ASN A 440 12.16 -29.62 18.22
N GLY A 441 12.42 -28.35 17.97
CA GLY A 441 13.64 -27.87 17.35
C GLY A 441 13.72 -28.03 15.84
N LEU A 442 12.70 -28.62 15.17
CA LEU A 442 12.63 -28.70 13.72
C LEU A 442 12.39 -27.31 13.14
N ALA A 443 13.08 -26.99 12.04
CA ALA A 443 12.77 -25.85 11.23
C ALA A 443 12.73 -26.20 9.73
N SER A 444 11.84 -25.52 8.99
CA SER A 444 11.88 -25.44 7.54
C SER A 444 12.49 -24.10 7.17
N VAL A 445 13.53 -24.10 6.35
CA VAL A 445 14.21 -22.89 5.89
C VAL A 445 14.21 -22.89 4.38
N ALA A 446 13.64 -21.84 3.77
CA ALA A 446 13.63 -21.70 2.32
C ALA A 446 14.30 -20.38 1.91
N HIS A 447 15.17 -20.46 0.91
CA HIS A 447 15.75 -19.35 0.19
C HIS A 447 14.94 -19.14 -1.09
N VAL A 448 14.39 -17.94 -1.27
CA VAL A 448 13.48 -17.62 -2.37
C VAL A 448 13.96 -16.32 -3.03
N VAL A 449 14.26 -16.39 -4.33
CA VAL A 449 14.83 -15.23 -5.05
C VAL A 449 14.04 -14.99 -6.35
N PRO A 450 12.96 -14.19 -6.31
CA PRO A 450 12.32 -13.69 -7.52
C PRO A 450 13.07 -12.47 -8.07
N ALA A 451 13.28 -12.43 -9.38
CA ALA A 451 13.77 -11.25 -10.09
C ALA A 451 12.88 -10.93 -11.30
N THR A 452 12.84 -9.67 -11.69
CA THR A 452 12.06 -9.19 -12.83
C THR A 452 12.81 -8.11 -13.59
N HIS A 453 12.87 -8.23 -14.92
CA HIS A 453 13.21 -7.16 -15.85
C HIS A 453 11.96 -6.80 -16.65
N SER A 454 11.72 -5.51 -16.85
CA SER A 454 10.55 -5.02 -17.60
C SER A 454 10.98 -3.86 -18.50
N TYR A 455 10.63 -3.95 -19.77
CA TYR A 455 10.92 -2.97 -20.81
C TYR A 455 9.62 -2.50 -21.41
N ALA A 456 9.43 -1.19 -21.55
CA ALA A 456 8.19 -0.70 -22.14
C ALA A 456 8.40 0.53 -23.01
N ALA A 457 7.55 0.63 -24.05
CA ALA A 457 7.35 1.83 -24.84
C ALA A 457 5.87 2.22 -24.77
N TYR A 458 5.58 3.50 -24.58
CA TYR A 458 4.21 3.98 -24.45
C TYR A 458 3.99 5.33 -25.13
N GLY A 459 2.74 5.59 -25.46
CA GLY A 459 2.31 6.89 -25.93
C GLY A 459 0.83 7.10 -25.65
N GLN A 460 0.47 8.35 -25.35
CA GLN A 460 -0.91 8.80 -25.21
C GLN A 460 -1.06 10.14 -25.89
N ALA A 461 -2.10 10.29 -26.70
CA ALA A 461 -2.41 11.52 -27.40
C ALA A 461 -3.85 11.98 -27.10
N THR A 462 -4.02 13.27 -26.88
CA THR A 462 -5.32 13.92 -26.75
C THR A 462 -5.50 14.86 -27.93
N TRP A 463 -6.52 14.63 -28.72
CA TRP A 463 -6.90 15.46 -29.86
C TRP A 463 -8.07 16.36 -29.49
N ASN A 464 -7.82 17.67 -29.42
CA ASN A 464 -8.83 18.70 -29.24
C ASN A 464 -9.57 18.84 -30.58
N LEU A 465 -10.58 17.95 -30.80
CA LEU A 465 -11.33 17.89 -32.08
C LEU A 465 -12.12 19.18 -32.29
N ARG A 466 -12.74 19.67 -31.24
CA ARG A 466 -13.45 20.95 -31.11
C ARG A 466 -13.09 21.57 -29.74
N PRO A 467 -13.36 22.85 -29.51
CA PRO A 467 -13.14 23.46 -28.20
C PRO A 467 -13.83 22.72 -27.06
N ASP A 468 -14.98 22.12 -27.31
CA ASP A 468 -15.82 21.38 -26.36
C ASP A 468 -15.66 19.85 -26.40
N LEU A 469 -14.91 19.29 -27.38
CA LEU A 469 -14.79 17.84 -27.59
C LEU A 469 -13.33 17.41 -27.73
N ARG A 470 -12.89 16.57 -26.79
CA ARG A 470 -11.53 16.00 -26.76
C ARG A 470 -11.60 14.48 -26.88
N LEU A 471 -10.75 13.91 -27.70
CA LEU A 471 -10.57 12.46 -27.83
C LEU A 471 -9.16 12.10 -27.37
N THR A 472 -9.06 11.14 -26.47
CA THR A 472 -7.77 10.64 -25.97
C THR A 472 -7.61 9.18 -26.35
N ALA A 473 -6.44 8.82 -26.91
CA ALA A 473 -6.05 7.44 -27.17
C ALA A 473 -4.64 7.21 -26.63
N GLY A 474 -4.44 6.07 -26.01
CA GLY A 474 -3.15 5.69 -25.44
C GLY A 474 -2.87 4.21 -25.63
N LEU A 475 -1.61 3.87 -25.77
CA LEU A 475 -1.11 2.51 -25.92
C LEU A 475 0.24 2.35 -25.23
N ARG A 476 0.44 1.19 -24.61
CA ARG A 476 1.71 0.76 -24.04
C ARG A 476 1.97 -0.69 -24.38
N TYR A 477 3.14 -0.96 -24.91
CA TYR A 477 3.69 -2.32 -25.04
C TYR A 477 4.71 -2.54 -23.94
N THR A 478 4.64 -3.68 -23.26
CA THR A 478 5.58 -4.05 -22.20
C THR A 478 6.03 -5.49 -22.43
N TYR A 479 7.35 -5.72 -22.40
CA TYR A 479 7.99 -7.03 -22.40
C TYR A 479 8.62 -7.27 -21.01
N GLU A 480 8.46 -8.46 -20.48
CA GLU A 480 8.96 -8.83 -19.15
C GLU A 480 9.71 -10.16 -19.19
N GLU A 481 10.78 -10.21 -18.41
CA GLU A 481 11.53 -11.42 -18.10
C GLU A 481 11.53 -11.61 -16.57
N LYS A 482 11.20 -12.81 -16.13
CA LYS A 482 11.15 -13.16 -14.70
C LYS A 482 11.94 -14.42 -14.45
N THR A 483 12.71 -14.42 -13.37
CA THR A 483 13.42 -15.59 -12.88
C THR A 483 13.01 -15.86 -11.44
N GLY A 484 13.08 -17.10 -11.01
CA GLY A 484 12.77 -17.49 -9.64
C GLY A 484 13.60 -18.67 -9.17
N LEU A 485 14.19 -18.55 -7.98
CA LEU A 485 14.79 -19.65 -7.25
C LEU A 485 13.92 -19.97 -6.03
N TYR A 486 13.66 -21.25 -5.81
CA TYR A 486 13.13 -21.78 -4.55
C TYR A 486 14.03 -22.92 -4.07
N ASP A 487 14.60 -22.81 -2.86
CA ASP A 487 15.50 -23.80 -2.24
C ASP A 487 15.14 -23.98 -0.76
N ALA A 488 14.35 -25.00 -0.46
CA ALA A 488 13.90 -25.33 0.89
C ALA A 488 14.66 -26.50 1.47
N LYS A 489 15.07 -26.37 2.72
CA LYS A 489 15.90 -27.32 3.46
C LYS A 489 15.38 -27.53 4.88
N VAL A 490 15.71 -28.69 5.44
CA VAL A 490 15.53 -28.93 6.88
C VAL A 490 16.60 -28.15 7.63
N GLY A 491 16.16 -27.39 8.64
CA GLY A 491 16.99 -26.64 9.54
C GLY A 491 16.63 -26.92 11.01
N GLY A 492 17.14 -26.06 11.89
CA GLY A 492 16.87 -26.15 13.32
C GLY A 492 17.80 -27.09 14.08
N SER A 493 17.42 -27.43 15.31
CA SER A 493 18.19 -28.23 16.28
C SER A 493 17.45 -29.49 16.72
N ALA A 494 16.51 -30.00 15.91
CA ALA A 494 15.76 -31.22 16.24
C ALA A 494 16.72 -32.40 16.45
N VAL A 495 16.42 -33.25 17.44
CA VAL A 495 17.15 -34.47 17.73
C VAL A 495 17.22 -35.33 16.47
N ALA A 496 18.37 -35.98 16.19
CA ALA A 496 18.47 -36.86 15.02
C ALA A 496 17.46 -38.00 15.10
N ILE A 497 16.88 -38.41 13.95
CA ILE A 497 15.84 -39.46 13.93
C ILE A 497 16.38 -40.75 14.54
N ALA A 498 17.65 -41.08 14.29
CA ALA A 498 18.28 -42.29 14.85
C ALA A 498 18.37 -42.28 16.38
N ASP A 499 18.35 -41.13 17.01
CA ASP A 499 18.40 -40.94 18.46
C ASP A 499 17.02 -40.98 19.12
N LEU A 500 15.95 -41.01 18.33
CA LEU A 500 14.59 -41.23 18.82
C LEU A 500 14.35 -42.72 19.15
N PRO A 501 13.49 -43.04 20.15
CA PRO A 501 13.06 -44.42 20.35
C PRO A 501 12.54 -45.04 19.05
N THR A 502 12.93 -46.26 18.76
CA THR A 502 12.61 -46.97 17.49
C THR A 502 11.14 -46.90 17.12
N ALA A 503 10.25 -46.96 18.11
CA ALA A 503 8.79 -46.89 17.89
C ALA A 503 8.33 -45.58 17.24
N TRP A 504 9.12 -44.50 17.36
CA TRP A 504 8.79 -43.16 16.85
C TRP A 504 9.55 -42.76 15.58
N GLN A 505 10.58 -43.51 15.17
CA GLN A 505 11.45 -43.12 14.06
C GLN A 505 10.69 -43.01 12.72
N ALA A 506 9.93 -44.03 12.37
CA ALA A 506 9.14 -44.02 11.12
C ALA A 506 8.13 -42.88 11.05
N LEU A 507 7.49 -42.58 12.17
CA LEU A 507 6.56 -41.47 12.29
C LEU A 507 7.29 -40.12 12.19
N ALA A 508 8.44 -39.98 12.84
CA ALA A 508 9.24 -38.76 12.77
C ALA A 508 9.71 -38.46 11.35
N ILE A 509 10.08 -39.48 10.57
CA ILE A 509 10.43 -39.34 9.15
C ILE A 509 9.26 -38.68 8.40
N THR A 510 8.07 -39.24 8.54
CA THR A 510 6.87 -38.75 7.83
C THR A 510 6.47 -37.34 8.31
N ALA A 511 6.43 -37.12 9.63
CA ALA A 511 6.07 -35.83 10.20
C ALA A 511 7.05 -34.73 9.79
N ARG A 512 8.36 -34.99 9.91
CA ARG A 512 9.39 -34.01 9.54
C ARG A 512 9.40 -33.70 8.03
N ALA A 513 9.16 -34.67 7.18
CA ALA A 513 8.99 -34.47 5.75
C ALA A 513 7.75 -33.60 5.42
N THR A 514 6.73 -33.66 6.26
CA THR A 514 5.52 -32.83 6.14
C THR A 514 5.78 -31.38 6.57
N TYR A 515 6.39 -31.17 7.73
CA TYR A 515 6.55 -29.86 8.35
C TYR A 515 7.85 -29.11 7.95
N ALA A 516 8.86 -29.83 7.43
CA ALA A 516 10.07 -29.27 6.87
C ALA A 516 10.44 -29.98 5.54
N PRO A 517 9.61 -29.81 4.50
CA PRO A 517 9.86 -30.44 3.21
C PRO A 517 11.10 -29.87 2.54
N VAL A 518 11.86 -30.76 1.85
CA VAL A 518 12.98 -30.36 1.00
C VAL A 518 12.48 -30.24 -0.43
N SER A 519 12.77 -29.11 -1.07
CA SER A 519 12.40 -28.86 -2.47
C SER A 519 13.32 -27.80 -3.05
N ARG A 520 13.86 -28.03 -4.25
CA ARG A 520 14.66 -27.04 -4.98
C ARG A 520 14.26 -27.01 -6.45
N TYR A 521 14.05 -25.84 -6.99
CA TYR A 521 13.87 -25.61 -8.43
C TYR A 521 14.19 -24.16 -8.79
N GLU A 522 14.41 -23.96 -10.08
CA GLU A 522 14.56 -22.66 -10.72
C GLU A 522 13.49 -22.55 -11.81
N ALA A 523 13.03 -21.35 -12.07
CA ALA A 523 11.98 -21.08 -13.05
C ALA A 523 12.28 -19.79 -13.80
N ASP A 524 12.08 -19.82 -15.11
CA ASP A 524 12.24 -18.68 -16.01
C ASP A 524 10.94 -18.49 -16.80
N TRP A 525 10.47 -17.26 -16.88
CA TRP A 525 9.28 -16.88 -17.64
C TRP A 525 9.56 -15.59 -18.41
N ASN A 526 9.03 -15.49 -19.62
CA ASN A 526 8.98 -14.23 -20.35
C ASN A 526 7.65 -14.08 -21.08
N GLY A 527 7.27 -12.84 -21.38
CA GLY A 527 6.04 -12.55 -22.08
C GLY A 527 5.85 -11.06 -22.30
N ASP A 528 4.89 -10.75 -23.17
CA ASP A 528 4.54 -9.39 -23.49
C ASP A 528 3.06 -9.11 -23.23
N ASN A 529 2.76 -7.84 -23.03
CA ASN A 529 1.40 -7.36 -22.80
C ASN A 529 1.20 -5.97 -23.40
N VAL A 530 -0.06 -5.72 -23.78
CA VAL A 530 -0.50 -4.43 -24.29
C VAL A 530 -1.56 -3.84 -23.37
N SER A 531 -1.32 -2.62 -22.89
CA SER A 531 -2.31 -1.80 -22.20
C SER A 531 -2.79 -0.67 -23.10
N GLY A 532 -4.01 -0.20 -22.92
CA GLY A 532 -4.57 0.86 -23.76
C GLY A 532 -5.64 1.69 -23.07
N LEU A 533 -5.90 2.86 -23.62
CA LEU A 533 -6.95 3.79 -23.21
C LEU A 533 -7.59 4.42 -24.43
N LEU A 534 -8.91 4.47 -24.42
CA LEU A 534 -9.71 5.31 -25.34
C LEU A 534 -10.67 6.12 -24.48
N SER A 535 -10.72 7.44 -24.65
CA SER A 535 -11.63 8.30 -23.91
C SER A 535 -12.14 9.44 -24.78
N ALA A 536 -13.41 9.77 -24.60
CA ALA A 536 -14.03 10.97 -25.14
C ALA A 536 -14.49 11.85 -23.98
N SER A 537 -14.15 13.12 -24.01
CA SER A 537 -14.62 14.09 -23.03
C SER A 537 -15.29 15.27 -23.72
N TYR A 538 -16.46 15.65 -23.22
CA TYR A 538 -17.32 16.69 -23.78
C TYR A 538 -17.68 17.73 -22.72
N ASP A 539 -17.44 19.00 -23.03
CA ASP A 539 -17.82 20.11 -22.17
C ASP A 539 -19.29 20.46 -22.42
N LEU A 540 -20.13 20.11 -21.48
CA LEU A 540 -21.57 20.43 -21.48
C LEU A 540 -21.78 21.94 -21.26
N SER A 541 -20.89 22.55 -20.48
CA SER A 541 -20.76 23.98 -20.22
C SER A 541 -19.36 24.26 -19.66
N ASP A 542 -19.03 25.53 -19.39
CA ASP A 542 -17.74 25.91 -18.75
C ASP A 542 -17.56 25.28 -17.36
N ASP A 543 -18.63 24.92 -16.70
CA ASP A 543 -18.66 24.36 -15.35
C ASP A 543 -19.16 22.90 -15.30
N ALA A 544 -19.35 22.24 -16.44
CA ALA A 544 -19.82 20.85 -16.49
C ALA A 544 -19.16 20.06 -17.61
N HIS A 545 -18.49 18.95 -17.27
CA HIS A 545 -17.76 18.08 -18.17
C HIS A 545 -18.27 16.65 -18.05
N ALA A 546 -18.58 16.01 -19.16
CA ALA A 546 -18.91 14.58 -19.24
C ALA A 546 -17.78 13.83 -19.92
N TYR A 547 -17.55 12.57 -19.55
CA TYR A 547 -16.60 11.71 -20.23
C TYR A 547 -17.11 10.26 -20.30
N ALA A 548 -16.65 9.56 -21.31
CA ALA A 548 -16.76 8.11 -21.41
C ALA A 548 -15.38 7.54 -21.74
N SER A 549 -15.01 6.45 -21.11
CA SER A 549 -13.71 5.82 -21.34
C SER A 549 -13.78 4.30 -21.34
N TYR A 550 -12.87 3.71 -22.10
CA TYR A 550 -12.50 2.31 -22.04
C TYR A 550 -11.02 2.23 -21.76
N SER A 551 -10.63 1.46 -20.76
CA SER A 551 -9.23 1.22 -20.45
C SER A 551 -8.94 -0.26 -20.26
N ARG A 552 -7.77 -0.68 -20.73
CA ARG A 552 -7.22 -2.02 -20.53
C ARG A 552 -5.87 -1.92 -19.82
N GLY A 553 -5.78 -2.63 -18.67
CA GLY A 553 -4.54 -2.83 -17.93
C GLY A 553 -4.22 -4.31 -17.78
N TYR A 554 -3.02 -4.62 -17.30
CA TYR A 554 -2.64 -5.98 -16.92
C TYR A 554 -1.85 -5.99 -15.62
N LYS A 555 -2.01 -7.06 -14.85
CA LYS A 555 -1.13 -7.42 -13.75
C LYS A 555 -0.19 -8.50 -14.23
N SER A 556 1.08 -8.35 -13.89
CA SER A 556 2.16 -9.21 -14.35
C SER A 556 1.93 -10.68 -14.04
N ALA A 557 2.47 -11.56 -14.88
CA ALA A 557 2.59 -12.98 -14.58
C ALA A 557 3.30 -13.19 -13.24
N GLY A 558 3.06 -14.33 -12.61
CA GLY A 558 3.71 -14.73 -11.37
C GLY A 558 4.47 -16.04 -11.52
N ILE A 559 5.38 -16.26 -10.58
CA ILE A 559 6.05 -17.56 -10.36
C ILE A 559 5.63 -18.03 -8.97
N ASN A 560 5.08 -19.26 -8.88
CA ASN A 560 4.73 -19.88 -7.61
C ASN A 560 6.00 -20.36 -6.90
N LEU A 561 6.67 -19.47 -6.17
CA LEU A 561 7.86 -19.79 -5.38
C LEU A 561 7.46 -20.40 -4.03
N VAL A 562 6.83 -21.57 -4.10
CA VAL A 562 6.34 -22.36 -2.96
C VAL A 562 6.75 -23.83 -3.15
N ARG A 563 6.57 -24.67 -2.13
CA ARG A 563 6.81 -26.11 -2.24
C ARG A 563 6.12 -26.67 -3.49
N GLN A 564 6.90 -27.24 -4.39
CA GLN A 564 6.36 -27.94 -5.57
C GLN A 564 5.78 -29.29 -5.21
N THR A 565 4.61 -29.57 -5.75
CA THR A 565 3.91 -30.86 -5.70
C THR A 565 3.26 -31.14 -7.05
N THR A 566 2.99 -32.40 -7.36
CA THR A 566 2.26 -32.78 -8.58
C THR A 566 0.96 -31.99 -8.69
N GLY A 567 0.70 -31.37 -9.84
CA GLY A 567 -0.53 -30.60 -10.12
C GLY A 567 -0.51 -29.14 -9.64
N VAL A 568 0.66 -28.62 -9.21
CA VAL A 568 0.85 -27.18 -8.98
C VAL A 568 1.58 -26.59 -10.17
N ASP A 569 0.95 -25.62 -10.84
CA ASP A 569 1.60 -24.87 -11.90
C ASP A 569 2.62 -23.90 -11.30
N ILE A 570 3.84 -23.93 -11.84
CA ILE A 570 4.90 -22.99 -11.43
C ILE A 570 4.55 -21.58 -11.90
N PHE A 571 3.94 -21.44 -13.08
CA PHE A 571 3.64 -20.14 -13.67
C PHE A 571 2.17 -19.78 -13.52
N VAL A 572 1.96 -18.51 -13.24
CA VAL A 572 0.64 -17.87 -13.17
C VAL A 572 0.55 -16.84 -14.30
N ALA A 573 -0.42 -17.00 -15.19
CA ALA A 573 -0.58 -16.09 -16.33
C ALA A 573 -0.96 -14.67 -15.87
N PRO A 574 -0.67 -13.63 -16.69
CA PRO A 574 -1.09 -12.27 -16.41
C PRO A 574 -2.61 -12.15 -16.25
N GLU A 575 -3.06 -11.33 -15.30
CA GLU A 575 -4.45 -10.85 -15.26
C GLU A 575 -4.64 -9.77 -16.34
N LYS A 576 -5.81 -9.72 -16.95
CA LYS A 576 -6.21 -8.68 -17.91
C LYS A 576 -7.50 -8.03 -17.43
N VAL A 577 -7.44 -6.72 -17.25
CA VAL A 577 -8.58 -5.96 -16.75
C VAL A 577 -9.06 -4.98 -17.78
N ASP A 578 -10.33 -5.12 -18.13
CA ASP A 578 -11.09 -4.21 -18.99
C ASP A 578 -12.06 -3.39 -18.13
N ASP A 579 -12.08 -2.09 -18.33
CA ASP A 579 -12.90 -1.15 -17.58
C ASP A 579 -13.63 -0.17 -18.52
N TYR A 580 -14.92 -0.01 -18.26
CA TYR A 580 -15.79 0.94 -18.96
C TYR A 580 -16.30 1.95 -17.93
N GLU A 581 -16.10 3.23 -18.19
CA GLU A 581 -16.53 4.30 -17.30
C GLU A 581 -17.37 5.35 -18.03
N LEU A 582 -18.33 5.90 -17.29
CA LEU A 582 -19.09 7.09 -17.68
C LEU A 582 -19.10 8.04 -16.50
N GLY A 583 -18.62 9.26 -16.68
CA GLY A 583 -18.53 10.23 -15.59
C GLY A 583 -18.96 11.63 -15.97
N VAL A 584 -19.35 12.36 -14.95
CA VAL A 584 -19.70 13.79 -15.01
C VAL A 584 -18.97 14.51 -13.89
N LYS A 585 -18.38 15.67 -14.18
CA LYS A 585 -17.72 16.57 -13.26
C LYS A 585 -18.30 17.96 -13.38
N THR A 586 -18.72 18.55 -12.25
CA THR A 586 -19.44 19.82 -12.26
C THR A 586 -18.96 20.79 -11.20
N ARG A 587 -19.04 22.09 -11.51
CA ARG A 587 -18.95 23.20 -10.58
C ARG A 587 -20.29 23.91 -10.56
N LEU A 588 -20.97 23.91 -9.44
CA LEU A 588 -22.32 24.39 -9.25
C LEU A 588 -22.34 25.54 -8.23
N LEU A 589 -23.46 26.31 -8.20
CA LEU A 589 -23.69 27.35 -7.22
C LEU A 589 -22.55 28.39 -7.16
N ASP A 590 -22.19 28.96 -8.30
CA ASP A 590 -21.08 29.91 -8.43
C ASP A 590 -19.74 29.32 -7.90
N ARG A 591 -19.49 28.05 -8.24
CA ARG A 591 -18.28 27.27 -7.83
C ARG A 591 -18.19 27.00 -6.33
N ARG A 592 -19.29 27.12 -5.60
CA ARG A 592 -19.36 26.75 -4.17
C ARG A 592 -19.56 25.27 -3.94
N LEU A 593 -19.91 24.52 -4.99
CA LEU A 593 -20.10 23.08 -4.95
C LEU A 593 -19.45 22.43 -6.17
N GLU A 594 -18.46 21.62 -5.96
CA GLU A 594 -17.97 20.63 -6.93
C GLU A 594 -18.69 19.31 -6.67
N LEU A 595 -19.26 18.70 -7.71
CA LEU A 595 -19.93 17.42 -7.63
C LEU A 595 -19.52 16.57 -8.80
N ASN A 596 -18.83 15.45 -8.53
CA ASN A 596 -18.33 14.52 -9.51
C ASN A 596 -18.97 13.16 -9.27
N ALA A 597 -19.48 12.54 -10.32
CA ALA A 597 -20.06 11.20 -10.26
C ALA A 597 -19.53 10.35 -11.41
N ASN A 598 -19.28 9.08 -11.17
CA ASN A 598 -18.95 8.12 -12.21
C ASN A 598 -19.62 6.77 -11.97
N LEU A 599 -19.96 6.12 -13.08
CA LEU A 599 -20.38 4.74 -13.18
C LEU A 599 -19.22 3.94 -13.75
N PHE A 600 -18.98 2.76 -13.22
CA PHE A 600 -17.93 1.88 -13.71
C PHE A 600 -18.40 0.43 -13.87
N TRP A 601 -17.80 -0.25 -14.84
CA TRP A 601 -17.98 -1.67 -15.09
C TRP A 601 -16.62 -2.28 -15.45
N THR A 602 -16.05 -3.03 -14.53
CA THR A 602 -14.70 -3.60 -14.64
C THR A 602 -14.79 -5.12 -14.67
N THR A 603 -14.05 -5.75 -15.58
CA THR A 603 -13.92 -7.20 -15.71
C THR A 603 -12.45 -7.56 -15.63
N ASP A 604 -12.09 -8.45 -14.72
CA ASP A 604 -10.74 -8.96 -14.51
C ASP A 604 -10.72 -10.44 -14.93
N GLU A 605 -10.04 -10.71 -16.05
CA GLU A 605 -9.85 -12.04 -16.61
C GLU A 605 -8.54 -12.65 -16.13
N ASN A 606 -8.53 -13.97 -15.95
CA ASN A 606 -7.40 -14.72 -15.41
C ASN A 606 -7.01 -14.28 -13.98
N TYR A 607 -8.01 -13.94 -13.17
CA TYR A 607 -7.81 -13.48 -11.80
C TYR A 607 -6.89 -14.44 -11.01
N GLN A 608 -5.83 -13.90 -10.43
CA GLN A 608 -4.83 -14.65 -9.65
C GLN A 608 -5.31 -14.79 -8.20
N ALA A 609 -5.70 -15.99 -7.79
CA ALA A 609 -6.18 -16.25 -6.45
C ALA A 609 -5.65 -17.56 -5.87
N ASN A 610 -5.87 -17.77 -4.57
CA ASN A 610 -5.50 -18.99 -3.87
C ASN A 610 -6.27 -20.19 -4.39
N TYR A 611 -5.56 -21.24 -4.73
CA TYR A 611 -6.04 -22.51 -5.19
C TYR A 611 -5.59 -23.62 -4.24
N VAL A 612 -6.36 -24.67 -4.11
CA VAL A 612 -6.00 -25.81 -3.26
C VAL A 612 -5.86 -27.08 -4.08
N ASN A 613 -4.65 -27.64 -4.08
CA ASN A 613 -4.42 -28.97 -4.59
C ASN A 613 -4.74 -30.00 -3.50
N THR A 614 -5.87 -30.72 -3.65
CA THR A 614 -6.33 -31.76 -2.73
C THR A 614 -5.91 -33.16 -3.16
N THR A 615 -5.22 -33.30 -4.30
CA THR A 615 -4.75 -34.60 -4.80
C THR A 615 -3.52 -35.11 -4.03
N VAL A 616 -2.91 -34.25 -3.23
CA VAL A 616 -1.78 -34.53 -2.35
C VAL A 616 -2.15 -34.38 -0.88
N SER A 617 -1.48 -35.11 0.00
CA SER A 617 -1.69 -35.00 1.45
C SER A 617 -0.38 -34.65 2.16
N PRO A 618 -0.32 -33.58 2.96
CA PRO A 618 -1.38 -32.58 3.16
C PRO A 618 -1.65 -31.78 1.90
N ALA A 619 -2.86 -31.24 1.75
CA ALA A 619 -3.24 -30.37 0.65
C ALA A 619 -2.33 -29.11 0.60
N VAL A 620 -2.00 -28.67 -0.59
CA VAL A 620 -1.09 -27.52 -0.82
C VAL A 620 -1.88 -26.35 -1.39
N THR A 621 -1.76 -25.20 -0.77
CA THR A 621 -2.29 -23.94 -1.32
C THR A 621 -1.23 -23.24 -2.17
N TYR A 622 -1.61 -22.84 -3.37
CA TYR A 622 -0.79 -22.11 -4.33
C TYR A 622 -1.64 -21.07 -5.06
N ILE A 623 -1.01 -20.24 -5.88
CA ILE A 623 -1.74 -19.27 -6.69
C ILE A 623 -1.97 -19.82 -8.09
N ALA A 624 -3.19 -19.67 -8.60
CA ALA A 624 -3.54 -20.01 -9.98
C ALA A 624 -4.50 -18.96 -10.57
N ASN A 625 -4.65 -19.00 -11.88
CA ASN A 625 -5.65 -18.22 -12.57
C ASN A 625 -7.02 -18.89 -12.39
N THR A 626 -7.91 -18.26 -11.65
CA THR A 626 -9.15 -18.91 -11.16
C THR A 626 -10.38 -18.62 -12.01
N GLY A 627 -10.30 -17.71 -12.98
CA GLY A 627 -11.41 -17.33 -13.84
C GLY A 627 -11.59 -15.81 -13.91
N THR A 628 -12.82 -15.33 -13.70
CA THR A 628 -13.16 -13.91 -13.93
C THR A 628 -13.76 -13.29 -12.69
N LEU A 629 -13.26 -12.11 -12.32
CA LEU A 629 -13.84 -11.23 -11.33
C LEU A 629 -14.53 -10.05 -12.03
N ARG A 630 -15.72 -9.65 -11.58
CA ARG A 630 -16.40 -8.46 -12.06
C ARG A 630 -16.66 -7.50 -10.91
N SER A 631 -16.35 -6.23 -11.12
CA SER A 631 -16.68 -5.13 -10.22
C SER A 631 -17.48 -4.06 -10.96
N ARG A 632 -18.59 -3.58 -10.39
CA ARG A 632 -19.42 -2.52 -10.97
C ARG A 632 -20.02 -1.66 -9.89
N GLY A 633 -20.26 -0.40 -10.20
CA GLY A 633 -20.82 0.50 -9.18
C GLY A 633 -20.90 1.94 -9.58
N VAL A 634 -21.08 2.74 -8.54
CA VAL A 634 -21.22 4.20 -8.61
C VAL A 634 -20.29 4.84 -7.60
N GLU A 635 -19.60 5.89 -7.98
CA GLU A 635 -18.78 6.70 -7.08
C GLU A 635 -19.19 8.16 -7.17
N LEU A 636 -19.15 8.82 -6.02
CA LEU A 636 -19.52 10.24 -5.85
C LEU A 636 -18.41 10.93 -5.05
N ASP A 637 -17.89 12.03 -5.59
CA ASP A 637 -16.98 12.93 -4.88
C ASP A 637 -17.59 14.35 -4.89
N ALA A 638 -17.77 14.96 -3.71
CA ALA A 638 -18.29 16.31 -3.56
C ALA A 638 -17.38 17.16 -2.66
N ARG A 639 -17.22 18.41 -3.04
CA ARG A 639 -16.54 19.46 -2.24
C ARG A 639 -17.44 20.69 -2.20
N ALA A 640 -17.68 21.25 -1.03
CA ALA A 640 -18.58 22.39 -0.87
C ALA A 640 -17.97 23.45 0.03
N ALA A 641 -18.16 24.71 -0.35
CA ALA A 641 -17.91 25.91 0.46
C ALA A 641 -19.17 26.79 0.44
N PRO A 642 -20.26 26.41 1.17
CA PRO A 642 -21.56 27.06 1.08
C PRO A 642 -21.54 28.53 1.48
N PHE A 643 -20.69 28.89 2.44
CA PHE A 643 -20.45 30.26 2.90
C PHE A 643 -19.03 30.37 3.48
N SER A 644 -18.58 31.60 3.65
CA SER A 644 -17.23 31.90 4.16
C SER A 644 -16.94 31.16 5.47
N GLY A 645 -15.82 30.47 5.51
CA GLY A 645 -15.34 29.69 6.65
C GLY A 645 -15.88 28.26 6.76
N LEU A 646 -16.96 27.86 6.04
CA LEU A 646 -17.43 26.47 6.06
C LEU A 646 -16.95 25.71 4.80
N THR A 647 -16.23 24.62 5.03
CA THR A 647 -15.84 23.67 3.98
C THR A 647 -16.32 22.26 4.33
N ALA A 648 -16.82 21.52 3.33
CA ALA A 648 -17.26 20.15 3.48
C ALA A 648 -16.74 19.31 2.31
N THR A 649 -16.40 18.05 2.59
CA THR A 649 -16.11 17.05 1.55
C THR A 649 -16.94 15.81 1.81
N LEU A 650 -17.33 15.13 0.74
CA LEU A 650 -17.99 13.83 0.78
C LEU A 650 -17.43 12.99 -0.37
N SER A 651 -16.95 11.81 -0.06
CA SER A 651 -16.63 10.78 -1.02
C SER A 651 -17.40 9.52 -0.66
N ALA A 652 -18.11 8.93 -1.61
CA ALA A 652 -18.90 7.72 -1.39
C ALA A 652 -18.74 6.77 -2.58
N SER A 653 -18.71 5.48 -2.29
CA SER A 653 -18.66 4.44 -3.30
C SER A 653 -19.65 3.33 -2.96
N TYR A 654 -20.46 2.97 -3.94
CA TYR A 654 -21.20 1.72 -3.99
C TYR A 654 -20.51 0.77 -4.97
N ASN A 655 -20.12 -0.39 -4.50
CA ASN A 655 -19.37 -1.37 -5.29
C ASN A 655 -19.97 -2.77 -5.16
N GLU A 656 -20.29 -3.40 -6.27
CA GLU A 656 -20.64 -4.82 -6.35
C GLU A 656 -19.52 -5.58 -7.04
N ALA A 657 -18.61 -6.16 -6.25
CA ALA A 657 -17.53 -7.02 -6.74
C ALA A 657 -17.88 -8.51 -6.51
N ARG A 658 -17.90 -9.32 -7.59
CA ARG A 658 -18.27 -10.74 -7.54
C ARG A 658 -17.40 -11.58 -8.45
N TYR A 659 -17.05 -12.78 -8.00
CA TYR A 659 -16.46 -13.79 -8.84
C TYR A 659 -17.50 -14.27 -9.89
N GLN A 660 -17.25 -14.03 -11.16
CA GLN A 660 -18.08 -14.57 -12.23
C GLN A 660 -17.80 -16.05 -12.45
N SER A 661 -16.54 -16.42 -12.29
CA SER A 661 -16.08 -17.82 -12.31
C SER A 661 -14.93 -17.96 -11.31
N TYR A 662 -15.08 -18.85 -10.34
CA TYR A 662 -14.02 -19.23 -9.41
C TYR A 662 -14.25 -20.65 -8.93
N LYS A 663 -13.79 -21.60 -9.70
CA LYS A 663 -13.86 -23.03 -9.38
C LYS A 663 -12.63 -23.45 -8.58
N ASN A 664 -12.76 -24.51 -7.78
CA ASN A 664 -11.68 -25.09 -6.98
C ASN A 664 -11.04 -24.11 -5.94
N ALA A 665 -11.82 -23.15 -5.45
CA ALA A 665 -11.41 -22.37 -4.28
C ALA A 665 -11.29 -23.27 -3.04
N SER A 666 -10.51 -22.83 -2.03
CA SER A 666 -10.50 -23.52 -0.72
C SER A 666 -11.90 -23.62 -0.16
N ALA A 667 -12.31 -24.80 0.31
CA ALA A 667 -13.57 -24.94 1.02
C ALA A 667 -13.53 -24.12 2.33
N GLN A 668 -14.71 -23.65 2.74
CA GLN A 668 -14.89 -22.94 4.03
C GLN A 668 -14.61 -23.90 5.20
N TYR A 669 -14.30 -23.36 6.37
CA TYR A 669 -13.93 -24.18 7.54
C TYR A 669 -14.92 -25.29 7.85
N LEU A 670 -16.22 -24.97 7.91
CA LEU A 670 -17.25 -25.97 8.23
C LEU A 670 -17.42 -27.08 7.17
N THR A 671 -17.05 -26.78 5.92
CA THR A 671 -17.14 -27.73 4.78
C THR A 671 -15.76 -28.17 4.27
N SER A 672 -14.69 -27.96 5.05
CA SER A 672 -13.30 -28.23 4.66
C SER A 672 -13.04 -29.72 4.29
N TYR A 673 -13.90 -30.65 4.74
CA TYR A 673 -13.89 -32.06 4.30
C TYR A 673 -14.13 -32.22 2.79
N GLN A 674 -14.71 -31.24 2.13
CA GLN A 674 -14.90 -31.21 0.67
C GLN A 674 -13.62 -30.88 -0.10
N GLY A 675 -12.63 -30.29 0.59
CA GLY A 675 -11.37 -29.82 0.00
C GLY A 675 -11.52 -28.53 -0.81
N VAL A 676 -12.38 -28.53 -1.83
CA VAL A 676 -12.62 -27.38 -2.73
C VAL A 676 -14.09 -27.00 -2.80
N LYS A 677 -14.34 -25.77 -3.23
CA LYS A 677 -15.67 -25.18 -3.41
C LYS A 677 -15.69 -24.33 -4.69
N ASP A 678 -16.85 -24.31 -5.36
CA ASP A 678 -17.15 -23.35 -6.43
C ASP A 678 -17.71 -22.06 -5.79
N LEU A 679 -16.98 -20.96 -5.95
CA LEU A 679 -17.35 -19.63 -5.48
C LEU A 679 -17.92 -18.72 -6.58
N SER A 680 -18.27 -19.28 -7.75
CA SER A 680 -18.89 -18.51 -8.83
C SER A 680 -20.19 -17.85 -8.31
N GLY A 681 -20.32 -16.53 -8.50
CA GLY A 681 -21.38 -15.69 -7.97
C GLY A 681 -21.18 -15.13 -6.56
N ALA A 682 -20.18 -15.62 -5.80
CA ALA A 682 -19.86 -15.11 -4.46
C ALA A 682 -19.25 -13.70 -4.49
N GLU A 683 -19.26 -13.02 -3.34
CA GLU A 683 -18.65 -11.68 -3.20
C GLU A 683 -17.12 -11.77 -3.24
N ALA A 684 -16.47 -10.77 -3.83
CA ALA A 684 -15.02 -10.68 -3.79
C ALA A 684 -14.54 -10.29 -2.40
N SER A 685 -13.47 -10.92 -1.91
CA SER A 685 -12.88 -10.56 -0.62
C SER A 685 -12.30 -9.14 -0.63
N GLY A 686 -12.31 -8.49 0.53
CA GLY A 686 -11.78 -7.13 0.68
C GLY A 686 -12.58 -6.06 -0.07
N ALA A 687 -13.85 -6.31 -0.41
CA ALA A 687 -14.69 -5.44 -1.23
C ALA A 687 -15.98 -5.02 -0.49
N PRO A 688 -15.93 -4.11 0.48
CA PRO A 688 -17.14 -3.58 1.10
C PRO A 688 -18.05 -2.94 0.05
N ARG A 689 -19.37 -3.21 0.13
CA ARG A 689 -20.35 -2.67 -0.82
C ARG A 689 -20.50 -1.15 -0.71
N TRP A 690 -20.46 -0.63 0.51
CA TRP A 690 -20.54 0.80 0.78
C TRP A 690 -19.31 1.27 1.51
N THR A 691 -18.72 2.34 1.00
CA THR A 691 -17.67 3.08 1.67
C THR A 691 -17.97 4.56 1.56
N VAL A 692 -17.88 5.27 2.69
CA VAL A 692 -18.16 6.71 2.76
C VAL A 692 -17.07 7.38 3.58
N ALA A 693 -16.56 8.50 3.11
CA ALA A 693 -15.71 9.42 3.85
C ALA A 693 -16.27 10.83 3.74
N ALA A 694 -16.38 11.54 4.86
CA ALA A 694 -16.86 12.90 4.87
C ALA A 694 -16.03 13.75 5.84
N THR A 695 -15.80 15.01 5.50
CA THR A 695 -15.18 15.99 6.38
C THR A 695 -16.01 17.25 6.44
N LEU A 696 -16.04 17.89 7.59
CA LEU A 696 -16.66 19.20 7.78
C LEU A 696 -15.69 20.06 8.58
N ARG A 697 -15.40 21.27 8.12
CA ARG A 697 -14.57 22.24 8.83
C ARG A 697 -15.23 23.61 8.81
N TYR A 698 -15.32 24.23 9.98
CA TYR A 698 -15.71 25.63 10.11
C TYR A 698 -14.55 26.44 10.71
N ALA A 699 -14.19 27.50 10.05
CA ALA A 699 -13.16 28.43 10.47
C ALA A 699 -13.73 29.86 10.53
N LYS A 700 -13.36 30.60 11.56
CA LYS A 700 -13.76 31.98 11.75
C LYS A 700 -12.53 32.86 11.98
N PRO A 701 -12.39 33.96 11.24
CA PRO A 701 -11.37 34.96 11.53
C PRO A 701 -11.48 35.49 12.95
N ILE A 702 -10.37 35.65 13.64
CA ILE A 702 -10.28 36.21 14.99
C ILE A 702 -9.10 37.17 15.09
N THR A 703 -9.15 38.06 16.06
CA THR A 703 -8.00 38.87 16.49
C THR A 703 -7.37 38.23 17.71
N LEU A 704 -6.10 37.89 17.64
CA LEU A 704 -5.33 37.28 18.71
C LEU A 704 -4.85 38.32 19.72
N ALA A 705 -4.38 37.83 20.88
CA ALA A 705 -3.74 38.69 21.88
C ALA A 705 -2.52 39.39 21.26
N GLY A 706 -2.45 40.72 21.35
CA GLY A 706 -1.42 41.55 20.70
C GLY A 706 -1.88 42.17 19.39
N GLY A 707 -3.12 41.94 18.93
CA GLY A 707 -3.71 42.57 17.75
C GLY A 707 -3.43 41.86 16.44
N ASP A 708 -2.79 40.69 16.48
CA ASP A 708 -2.48 39.87 15.29
C ASP A 708 -3.75 39.23 14.74
N GLY A 709 -3.81 39.08 13.40
CA GLY A 709 -4.86 38.27 12.73
C GLY A 709 -4.64 36.79 12.90
N GLY A 710 -5.74 36.05 12.77
CA GLY A 710 -5.74 34.58 12.76
C GLY A 710 -7.13 34.03 12.57
N GLU A 711 -7.25 32.71 12.67
CA GLU A 711 -8.52 31.99 12.61
C GLU A 711 -8.68 30.99 13.78
N ALA A 712 -9.87 30.88 14.32
CA ALA A 712 -10.28 29.74 15.14
C ALA A 712 -11.07 28.77 14.29
N TYR A 713 -10.78 27.48 14.41
CA TYR A 713 -11.47 26.45 13.62
C TYR A 713 -11.87 25.23 14.44
N ILE A 714 -12.91 24.57 13.97
CA ILE A 714 -13.33 23.25 14.40
C ILE A 714 -13.60 22.40 13.17
N GLY A 715 -13.20 21.13 13.19
CA GLY A 715 -13.42 20.19 12.11
C GLY A 715 -13.75 18.80 12.63
N GLY A 716 -14.50 18.06 11.85
CA GLY A 716 -14.78 16.65 12.10
C GLY A 716 -14.62 15.83 10.83
N ASP A 717 -14.29 14.57 11.00
CA ASP A 717 -14.25 13.58 9.94
C ASP A 717 -15.09 12.36 10.31
N TYR A 718 -15.66 11.75 9.29
CA TYR A 718 -16.48 10.55 9.36
C TYR A 718 -16.05 9.56 8.29
N SER A 719 -15.93 8.29 8.66
CA SER A 719 -15.76 7.20 7.71
C SER A 719 -16.69 6.04 8.04
N HIS A 720 -17.22 5.40 7.00
CA HIS A 720 -18.07 4.21 7.10
C HIS A 720 -17.62 3.16 6.10
N ARG A 721 -17.62 1.89 6.53
CA ARG A 721 -17.48 0.71 5.69
C ARG A 721 -18.57 -0.29 6.03
N SER A 722 -19.23 -0.82 5.00
CA SER A 722 -20.13 -1.97 5.20
C SER A 722 -19.32 -3.24 5.49
N HIS A 723 -19.98 -4.30 5.91
CA HIS A 723 -19.36 -5.62 6.09
C HIS A 723 -18.71 -6.12 4.79
N PHE A 724 -17.71 -6.99 4.93
CA PHE A 724 -17.02 -7.65 3.83
C PHE A 724 -16.34 -8.93 4.31
N PHE A 725 -16.11 -9.87 3.41
CA PHE A 725 -15.29 -11.04 3.70
C PHE A 725 -13.81 -10.69 3.57
N ALA A 726 -13.01 -11.01 4.59
CA ALA A 726 -11.55 -10.82 4.54
C ALA A 726 -10.84 -11.98 3.85
N ALA A 727 -11.38 -13.19 3.92
CA ALA A 727 -10.85 -14.38 3.24
C ALA A 727 -11.47 -14.57 1.85
N VAL A 728 -10.66 -15.05 0.90
CA VAL A 728 -11.03 -15.24 -0.51
C VAL A 728 -12.15 -16.29 -0.69
N ASN A 729 -12.28 -17.23 0.25
CA ASN A 729 -13.25 -18.33 0.21
C ASN A 729 -14.60 -18.01 0.86
N ASP A 730 -14.90 -16.76 1.15
CA ASP A 730 -16.13 -16.30 1.82
C ASP A 730 -16.47 -17.11 3.09
N ASP A 731 -15.44 -17.46 3.86
CA ASP A 731 -15.67 -18.16 5.12
C ASP A 731 -16.42 -17.23 6.09
N ILE A 732 -17.51 -17.73 6.68
CA ILE A 732 -18.35 -16.92 7.58
C ILE A 732 -17.58 -16.40 8.79
N PHE A 733 -16.54 -17.10 9.23
CA PHE A 733 -15.66 -16.66 10.31
C PHE A 733 -14.65 -15.58 9.88
N SER A 734 -14.57 -15.27 8.58
CA SER A 734 -13.78 -14.15 8.04
C SER A 734 -14.63 -12.92 7.72
N LEU A 735 -15.92 -12.95 8.03
CA LEU A 735 -16.82 -11.82 7.81
C LEU A 735 -16.51 -10.70 8.80
N VAL A 736 -15.92 -9.64 8.30
CA VAL A 736 -15.67 -8.39 9.05
C VAL A 736 -16.97 -7.59 9.11
N PRO A 737 -17.51 -7.30 10.30
CA PRO A 737 -18.71 -6.46 10.45
C PRO A 737 -18.48 -5.06 9.91
N GLY A 738 -19.55 -4.40 9.48
CA GLY A 738 -19.49 -2.99 9.11
C GLY A 738 -19.21 -2.12 10.33
N TYR A 739 -18.51 -1.00 10.11
CA TYR A 739 -18.13 -0.07 11.18
C TYR A 739 -18.16 1.39 10.70
N GLN A 740 -18.13 2.29 11.67
CA GLN A 740 -18.04 3.73 11.43
C GLN A 740 -17.11 4.39 12.44
N VAL A 741 -16.30 5.33 11.96
CA VAL A 741 -15.31 6.02 12.79
C VAL A 741 -15.50 7.53 12.64
N PHE A 742 -15.47 8.24 13.77
CA PHE A 742 -15.54 9.68 13.83
C PHE A 742 -14.24 10.27 14.38
N GLY A 743 -13.78 11.35 13.77
CA GLY A 743 -12.72 12.20 14.29
C GLY A 743 -13.22 13.61 14.57
N LEU A 744 -12.52 14.29 15.46
CA LEU A 744 -12.77 15.70 15.80
C LEU A 744 -11.44 16.42 15.98
N ASN A 745 -11.34 17.64 15.47
CA ASN A 745 -10.20 18.50 15.69
C ASN A 745 -10.65 19.96 15.84
N GLY A 746 -9.83 20.77 16.52
CA GLY A 746 -10.10 22.20 16.62
C GLY A 746 -8.86 22.93 17.09
N GLY A 747 -8.73 24.18 16.71
CA GLY A 747 -7.52 24.92 17.00
C GLY A 747 -7.61 26.40 16.66
N VAL A 748 -6.46 27.03 16.83
CA VAL A 748 -6.23 28.43 16.49
C VAL A 748 -4.99 28.52 15.62
N ARG A 749 -5.11 29.17 14.48
CA ARG A 749 -4.03 29.44 13.54
C ARG A 749 -3.78 30.94 13.49
N SER A 750 -2.53 31.37 13.56
CA SER A 750 -2.14 32.76 13.43
C SER A 750 -1.63 33.06 12.02
N ASP A 751 -1.90 34.26 11.52
CA ASP A 751 -1.31 34.77 10.27
C ASP A 751 0.22 34.89 10.34
N LYS A 752 0.79 34.87 11.56
CA LYS A 752 2.25 34.79 11.77
C LYS A 752 2.86 33.41 11.61
N GLY A 753 2.07 32.40 11.15
CA GLY A 753 2.54 31.11 10.77
C GLY A 753 2.65 30.07 11.89
N TRP A 754 1.95 30.23 13.02
CA TRP A 754 1.78 29.16 14.00
C TRP A 754 0.33 28.66 14.08
N ASP A 755 0.18 27.37 14.42
CA ASP A 755 -1.11 26.69 14.59
C ASP A 755 -1.05 25.81 15.84
N VAL A 756 -2.01 25.94 16.74
CA VAL A 756 -2.16 25.09 17.91
C VAL A 756 -3.53 24.42 17.82
N SER A 757 -3.53 23.10 17.86
CA SER A 757 -4.76 22.31 17.75
C SER A 757 -4.83 21.17 18.75
N ILE A 758 -6.04 20.76 19.08
CA ILE A 758 -6.35 19.50 19.76
C ILE A 758 -7.12 18.60 18.80
N TRP A 759 -6.97 17.30 18.96
CA TRP A 759 -7.62 16.32 18.11
C TRP A 759 -7.99 15.06 18.86
N ALA A 760 -9.04 14.38 18.38
CA ALA A 760 -9.43 13.04 18.79
C ALA A 760 -9.75 12.21 17.55
N ARG A 761 -9.24 11.00 17.48
CA ARG A 761 -9.55 9.98 16.46
C ARG A 761 -10.30 8.85 17.09
N ASN A 762 -11.18 8.22 16.33
CA ASN A 762 -12.10 7.24 16.86
C ASN A 762 -12.79 7.79 18.13
N LEU A 763 -13.44 8.95 18.00
CA LEU A 763 -13.98 9.77 19.10
C LEU A 763 -14.88 8.97 20.05
N PHE A 764 -15.70 8.07 19.50
CA PHE A 764 -16.65 7.25 20.23
C PHE A 764 -16.11 5.91 20.69
N ASP A 765 -14.80 5.65 20.46
CA ASP A 765 -14.10 4.39 20.80
C ASP A 765 -14.75 3.16 20.16
N GLU A 766 -15.13 3.29 18.88
CA GLU A 766 -15.70 2.19 18.10
C GLU A 766 -14.78 1.00 18.09
N GLU A 767 -15.29 -0.15 18.49
CA GLU A 767 -14.58 -1.42 18.49
C GLU A 767 -14.82 -2.16 17.17
N TYR A 768 -13.81 -2.24 16.32
CA TYR A 768 -13.92 -2.85 15.01
C TYR A 768 -12.71 -3.68 14.61
N PHE A 769 -12.93 -4.57 13.64
CA PHE A 769 -11.87 -5.38 13.03
C PHE A 769 -11.43 -4.77 11.71
N ASN A 770 -10.11 -4.75 11.46
CA ASN A 770 -9.56 -4.46 10.14
C ASN A 770 -9.57 -5.71 9.24
N THR A 771 -9.32 -6.89 9.82
CA THR A 771 -9.37 -8.17 9.12
C THR A 771 -9.67 -9.30 10.09
N LEU A 772 -10.25 -10.37 9.58
CA LEU A 772 -10.47 -11.65 10.27
C LEU A 772 -9.98 -12.80 9.40
N SER A 773 -9.38 -13.81 9.99
CA SER A 773 -8.88 -14.99 9.29
C SER A 773 -9.12 -16.27 10.10
N VAL A 774 -9.39 -17.36 9.39
CA VAL A 774 -9.55 -18.69 9.96
C VAL A 774 -8.19 -19.37 10.08
N ASN A 775 -7.79 -19.72 11.29
CA ASN A 775 -6.61 -20.53 11.54
C ASN A 775 -7.04 -21.95 12.00
N ALA A 776 -7.34 -22.79 11.03
CA ALA A 776 -7.82 -24.16 11.27
C ALA A 776 -6.78 -25.03 12.01
N THR A 777 -5.47 -24.77 11.82
CA THR A 777 -4.38 -25.49 12.48
C THR A 777 -4.45 -25.34 14.01
N TYR A 778 -4.81 -24.15 14.46
CA TYR A 778 -4.95 -23.88 15.90
C TYR A 778 -6.41 -23.99 16.38
N GLY A 779 -7.39 -24.01 15.48
CA GLY A 779 -8.82 -24.12 15.83
C GLY A 779 -9.40 -22.77 16.30
N ILE A 780 -8.89 -21.66 15.79
CA ILE A 780 -9.25 -20.28 16.19
C ILE A 780 -9.55 -19.40 15.00
N VAL A 781 -10.27 -18.32 15.26
CA VAL A 781 -10.36 -17.14 14.39
C VAL A 781 -9.40 -16.10 14.93
N GLN A 782 -8.62 -15.53 14.05
CA GLN A 782 -7.65 -14.48 14.36
C GLN A 782 -7.99 -13.19 13.61
N GLY A 783 -7.62 -12.04 14.15
CA GLY A 783 -7.86 -10.78 13.48
C GLY A 783 -6.96 -9.65 13.95
N THR A 784 -6.93 -8.57 13.15
CA THR A 784 -6.34 -7.29 13.56
C THR A 784 -7.45 -6.31 13.91
N LEU A 785 -7.28 -5.59 15.02
CA LEU A 785 -8.25 -4.62 15.48
C LEU A 785 -8.01 -3.24 14.83
N GLY A 786 -9.07 -2.44 14.75
CA GLY A 786 -8.98 -1.02 14.54
C GLY A 786 -8.24 -0.30 15.69
N GLU A 787 -7.76 0.90 15.42
CA GLU A 787 -7.13 1.71 16.47
C GLU A 787 -8.19 2.14 17.51
N PRO A 788 -7.87 2.12 18.82
CA PRO A 788 -8.76 2.63 19.86
C PRO A 788 -8.84 4.15 19.76
N ARG A 789 -9.68 4.77 20.58
CA ARG A 789 -9.71 6.23 20.70
C ARG A 789 -8.33 6.78 21.05
N THR A 790 -7.82 7.67 20.18
CA THR A 790 -6.61 8.44 20.43
C THR A 790 -6.93 9.93 20.44
N PHE A 791 -6.24 10.69 21.30
CA PHE A 791 -6.39 12.13 21.37
C PHE A 791 -5.05 12.79 21.73
N GLY A 792 -4.93 14.04 21.35
CA GLY A 792 -3.70 14.77 21.56
C GLY A 792 -3.78 16.25 21.20
N ALA A 793 -2.62 16.88 21.24
CA ALA A 793 -2.42 18.26 20.84
C ALA A 793 -1.26 18.36 19.85
N THR A 794 -1.34 19.34 18.97
CA THR A 794 -0.32 19.61 17.95
C THR A 794 0.01 21.09 17.93
N LEU A 795 1.31 21.39 17.88
CA LEU A 795 1.86 22.71 17.55
C LEU A 795 2.52 22.62 16.16
N ARG A 796 2.14 23.52 15.26
CA ARG A 796 2.78 23.70 13.96
C ARG A 796 3.35 25.10 13.83
N ILE A 797 4.46 25.19 13.13
CA ILE A 797 5.10 26.48 12.80
C ILE A 797 5.46 26.41 11.31
N LYS A 798 5.11 27.48 10.59
CA LYS A 798 5.46 27.68 9.18
C LYS A 798 5.95 29.13 9.02
N ARG A 799 7.10 29.29 8.39
CA ARG A 799 7.67 30.61 8.15
C ARG A 799 8.30 30.68 6.76
#